data_d2cf16b07dc5241d6f782fdf5d6f8679
#
_entry.id   d2cf16b07dc5241d6f782fdf5d6f8679
#
_cell.length_a   1.000
_cell.length_b   1.000
_cell.length_c   1.000
_cell.angle_alpha   90.00
_cell.angle_beta   90.00
_cell.angle_gamma   90.00
#
_symmetry.space_group_name_H-M   'P 1'
#
loop_
_entity.id
_entity.type
_entity.pdbx_description
1 polymer ?
#
loop_
_entity_poly.entity_id
_entity_poly.type
_entity_poly.pdbx_seq_one_letter_code
_entity_poly.pdbx_strand_id
1 'polypeptide(L)'
;MEVLASINEPQMTEENLEKLRGLGGLEQIAESLGVDIKNGLTEKQQAIMEEKFGKNMLPSPPMKGLIRLFFEAFNDTTLLVLIAAAIVSLIVGVIEDSEKGWIEGTAILVACFLVAWVTAINDYTKEKQFRALENESRGDESALVRRGGVEVMVKTDDLLVGDIVVLKAGAGVPADGLLALGEGVKADESSLTGEPEPRVKGAAAAGDPFLISSSTLTDLGRHPEVHMFVIAVGAQSQWGKIRAKLVSDPVNTPLQDKLDRMAQLIGYIGTVFAALTFAALMAMIWVEHDSPTGGQISKGVIHAFIMAVTIVVVAIPEGLPLAVTIALAYSSRKMYDDQNLIRTLAACETMGNATTICSDKTGTLTENRMTVVAGWFAGAETDELEGVKALGASLSAEVRDLIVGNVAVNNATTVLKVDKDGRPLAKPVIQGSATEGALLAMAEGWGVDPVARREETFDPARDCAFPFNSTKKRSTAVVLLPGGRVRLFVKGASEIILANCVARTAAGGAAEALTEADRRALGLRLSQMADQALRTIAVAHRDFASTDELPANWKEGVGELDTEGLVLDCLVGIQDPLRGDVREAVATAQRAGVVVRMVTGDNIQTARAIARQCGILTADGIAMEGPDFRKMTPAQVDKILPKLQVLARSSPDDKYLLVTRLNGQGLPKDQASWEEAHPGLSWASDRDLVLPGYREEWVASRGEDGGHVVGVTGDGT
;
A
#
# COMPACT_ATOMS: atom_id res chain seq x y z
N MET A 1 -3.43 -30.02 0.57
CA MET A 1 -3.14 -28.59 0.57
C MET A 1 -4.07 -27.84 -0.38
N GLU A 2 -4.14 -28.19 -1.66
CA GLU A 2 -5.01 -27.51 -2.66
C GLU A 2 -6.47 -27.39 -2.20
N VAL A 3 -7.01 -28.44 -1.57
CA VAL A 3 -8.39 -28.42 -1.04
C VAL A 3 -8.57 -27.38 0.05
N LEU A 4 -7.66 -27.27 1.03
CA LEU A 4 -7.72 -26.27 2.11
C LEU A 4 -7.50 -24.84 1.58
N ALA A 5 -6.61 -24.67 0.61
CA ALA A 5 -6.35 -23.38 -0.03
C ALA A 5 -7.50 -22.92 -0.95
N SER A 6 -8.37 -23.82 -1.40
CA SER A 6 -9.52 -23.50 -2.28
C SER A 6 -10.77 -23.06 -1.54
N ILE A 7 -10.82 -23.21 -0.21
CA ILE A 7 -11.99 -22.82 0.59
C ILE A 7 -11.96 -21.37 1.07
N ASN A 8 -10.89 -20.61 0.80
CA ASN A 8 -10.72 -19.24 1.29
C ASN A 8 -10.51 -18.24 0.13
N GLU A 9 -11.28 -18.35 -0.94
CA GLU A 9 -11.18 -17.44 -2.07
C GLU A 9 -11.89 -16.10 -1.77
N PRO A 10 -11.26 -14.95 -2.04
CA PRO A 10 -11.86 -13.65 -1.80
C PRO A 10 -13.17 -13.50 -2.58
N GLN A 11 -14.17 -12.85 -1.97
CA GLN A 11 -15.49 -12.57 -2.55
C GLN A 11 -16.40 -13.78 -2.87
N MET A 12 -15.95 -15.02 -2.64
CA MET A 12 -16.73 -16.25 -2.88
C MET A 12 -17.25 -16.89 -1.60
N THR A 13 -17.75 -16.08 -0.65
CA THR A 13 -18.12 -16.54 0.71
C THR A 13 -19.12 -17.67 0.70
N GLU A 14 -20.16 -17.64 -0.14
CA GLU A 14 -21.19 -18.70 -0.22
C GLU A 14 -20.61 -20.02 -0.72
N GLU A 15 -19.81 -20.00 -1.80
CA GLU A 15 -19.15 -21.18 -2.34
C GLU A 15 -18.12 -21.75 -1.35
N ASN A 16 -17.36 -20.89 -0.68
CA ASN A 16 -16.40 -21.28 0.34
C ASN A 16 -17.11 -21.94 1.54
N LEU A 17 -18.25 -21.42 1.97
CA LEU A 17 -19.08 -22.01 3.02
C LEU A 17 -19.63 -23.39 2.61
N GLU A 18 -20.03 -23.55 1.37
CA GLU A 18 -20.52 -24.84 0.84
C GLU A 18 -19.39 -25.88 0.81
N LYS A 19 -18.20 -25.49 0.34
CA LYS A 19 -16.99 -26.33 0.40
C LYS A 19 -16.61 -26.69 1.84
N LEU A 20 -16.65 -25.71 2.76
CA LEU A 20 -16.35 -25.93 4.19
C LEU A 20 -17.33 -26.91 4.83
N ARG A 21 -18.63 -26.79 4.53
CA ARG A 21 -19.66 -27.74 4.98
C ARG A 21 -19.44 -29.13 4.40
N GLY A 22 -19.03 -29.22 3.12
CA GLY A 22 -18.66 -30.49 2.47
C GLY A 22 -17.47 -31.18 3.13
N LEU A 23 -16.57 -30.45 3.77
CA LEU A 23 -15.44 -30.95 4.54
C LEU A 23 -15.78 -31.24 6.01
N GLY A 24 -17.03 -31.06 6.43
CA GLY A 24 -17.49 -31.28 7.82
C GLY A 24 -17.20 -30.15 8.79
N GLY A 25 -16.82 -28.96 8.30
CA GLY A 25 -16.54 -27.78 9.12
C GLY A 25 -15.15 -27.78 9.76
N LEU A 26 -14.90 -26.77 10.61
CA LEU A 26 -13.61 -26.58 11.29
C LEU A 26 -13.22 -27.79 12.16
N GLU A 27 -14.18 -28.38 12.91
CA GLU A 27 -13.91 -29.49 13.81
C GLU A 27 -13.41 -30.72 13.07
N GLN A 28 -14.04 -31.07 11.93
CA GLN A 28 -13.64 -32.23 11.14
C GLN A 28 -12.30 -32.00 10.42
N ILE A 29 -12.03 -30.76 10.00
CA ILE A 29 -10.71 -30.38 9.44
C ILE A 29 -9.63 -30.55 10.50
N ALA A 30 -9.85 -30.02 11.71
CA ALA A 30 -8.90 -30.14 12.81
C ALA A 30 -8.65 -31.60 13.20
N GLU A 31 -9.73 -32.43 13.28
CA GLU A 31 -9.63 -33.87 13.56
C GLU A 31 -8.83 -34.59 12.46
N SER A 32 -9.08 -34.30 11.18
CA SER A 32 -8.37 -34.92 10.05
C SER A 32 -6.88 -34.55 10.01
N LEU A 33 -6.50 -33.39 10.54
CA LEU A 33 -5.12 -32.95 10.74
C LEU A 33 -4.54 -33.46 12.07
N GLY A 34 -5.37 -34.01 12.95
CA GLY A 34 -4.98 -34.49 14.28
C GLY A 34 -4.69 -33.34 15.26
N VAL A 35 -5.23 -32.14 15.04
CA VAL A 35 -4.95 -30.94 15.84
C VAL A 35 -6.09 -30.64 16.80
N ASP A 36 -5.75 -30.34 18.05
CA ASP A 36 -6.71 -29.85 19.03
C ASP A 36 -6.89 -28.33 18.91
N ILE A 37 -8.10 -27.89 18.57
CA ILE A 37 -8.44 -26.45 18.39
C ILE A 37 -8.18 -25.65 19.69
N LYS A 38 -8.24 -26.27 20.88
CA LYS A 38 -8.02 -25.54 22.13
C LYS A 38 -6.55 -25.42 22.49
N ASN A 39 -5.77 -26.48 22.25
CA ASN A 39 -4.37 -26.57 22.65
C ASN A 39 -3.37 -26.28 21.53
N GLY A 40 -3.79 -26.31 20.26
CA GLY A 40 -2.92 -26.12 19.10
C GLY A 40 -1.95 -27.29 18.85
N LEU A 41 -0.95 -27.07 18.02
CA LEU A 41 0.03 -28.07 17.59
C LEU A 41 0.99 -28.48 18.72
N THR A 42 1.23 -29.79 18.87
CA THR A 42 2.32 -30.32 19.69
C THR A 42 3.64 -30.32 18.89
N GLU A 43 4.80 -30.43 19.58
CA GLU A 43 6.12 -30.46 18.90
C GLU A 43 6.23 -31.52 17.80
N LYS A 44 5.67 -32.74 18.07
CA LYS A 44 5.67 -33.81 17.06
C LYS A 44 4.81 -33.47 15.84
N GLN A 45 3.67 -32.81 16.05
CA GLN A 45 2.79 -32.40 14.97
C GLN A 45 3.39 -31.26 14.15
N GLN A 46 4.12 -30.34 14.76
CA GLN A 46 4.81 -29.27 14.06
C GLN A 46 5.73 -29.83 12.98
N ALA A 47 6.57 -30.82 13.29
CA ALA A 47 7.45 -31.44 12.30
C ALA A 47 6.68 -32.08 11.13
N ILE A 48 5.54 -32.75 11.43
CA ILE A 48 4.69 -33.36 10.40
C ILE A 48 4.02 -32.30 9.53
N MET A 49 3.54 -31.22 10.12
CA MET A 49 2.88 -30.13 9.37
C MET A 49 3.88 -29.36 8.51
N GLU A 50 5.09 -29.13 9.03
CA GLU A 50 6.18 -28.52 8.26
C GLU A 50 6.57 -29.38 7.05
N GLU A 51 6.69 -30.70 7.22
CA GLU A 51 7.01 -31.61 6.12
C GLU A 51 5.88 -31.68 5.06
N LYS A 52 4.60 -31.68 5.49
CA LYS A 52 3.44 -31.82 4.59
C LYS A 52 3.06 -30.55 3.89
N PHE A 53 3.10 -29.41 4.58
CA PHE A 53 2.51 -28.16 4.12
C PHE A 53 3.52 -27.02 3.96
N GLY A 54 4.74 -27.20 4.52
CA GLY A 54 5.75 -26.15 4.56
C GLY A 54 5.45 -25.08 5.60
N LYS A 55 6.30 -24.06 5.63
CA LYS A 55 6.19 -22.86 6.45
C LYS A 55 5.49 -21.73 5.71
N ASN A 56 5.11 -20.68 6.43
CA ASN A 56 4.50 -19.48 5.88
C ASN A 56 5.54 -18.58 5.16
N MET A 57 6.39 -19.21 4.37
CA MET A 57 7.42 -18.55 3.58
C MET A 57 7.07 -18.60 2.09
N LEU A 58 7.24 -17.51 1.40
CA LEU A 58 7.23 -17.54 -0.06
C LEU A 58 8.58 -18.10 -0.53
N PRO A 59 8.59 -19.14 -1.38
CA PRO A 59 9.83 -19.68 -1.89
C PRO A 59 10.55 -18.61 -2.72
N SER A 60 11.66 -18.11 -2.20
CA SER A 60 12.58 -17.29 -2.99
C SER A 60 13.33 -18.21 -3.96
N PRO A 61 13.53 -17.85 -5.23
CA PRO A 61 14.35 -18.63 -6.15
C PRO A 61 15.72 -18.91 -5.52
N PRO A 62 16.26 -20.15 -5.61
CA PRO A 62 17.55 -20.46 -5.01
C PRO A 62 18.64 -19.56 -5.61
N MET A 63 19.53 -19.05 -4.75
CA MET A 63 20.65 -18.22 -5.19
C MET A 63 21.52 -19.00 -6.17
N LYS A 64 21.78 -18.42 -7.34
CA LYS A 64 22.69 -19.03 -8.30
C LYS A 64 24.11 -19.01 -7.75
N GLY A 65 24.75 -20.17 -7.69
CA GLY A 65 26.15 -20.27 -7.26
C GLY A 65 27.08 -19.56 -8.25
N LEU A 66 28.21 -19.02 -7.76
CA LEU A 66 29.19 -18.28 -8.56
C LEU A 66 29.71 -19.10 -9.77
N ILE A 67 29.91 -20.40 -9.57
CA ILE A 67 30.39 -21.31 -10.65
C ILE A 67 29.31 -21.45 -11.74
N ARG A 68 28.03 -21.52 -11.36
CA ARG A 68 26.91 -21.59 -12.31
C ARG A 68 26.83 -20.30 -13.13
N LEU A 69 26.92 -19.15 -12.48
CA LEU A 69 26.93 -17.84 -13.14
C LEU A 69 28.11 -17.70 -14.09
N PHE A 70 29.29 -18.24 -13.73
CA PHE A 70 30.46 -18.27 -14.60
C PHE A 70 30.16 -19.06 -15.88
N PHE A 71 29.56 -20.23 -15.80
CA PHE A 71 29.17 -20.99 -16.99
C PHE A 71 28.00 -20.35 -17.76
N GLU A 72 27.09 -19.71 -17.09
CA GLU A 72 25.99 -18.96 -17.74
C GLU A 72 26.51 -17.75 -18.52
N ALA A 73 27.63 -17.12 -18.11
CA ALA A 73 28.27 -16.03 -18.84
C ALA A 73 28.75 -16.47 -20.25
N PHE A 74 29.08 -17.73 -20.45
CA PHE A 74 29.42 -18.25 -21.77
C PHE A 74 28.25 -18.43 -22.73
N ASN A 75 27.01 -18.24 -22.29
CA ASN A 75 25.85 -18.22 -23.18
C ASN A 75 25.72 -16.90 -23.96
N ASP A 76 26.57 -15.91 -23.66
CA ASP A 76 26.64 -14.68 -24.45
C ASP A 76 27.15 -14.98 -25.86
N THR A 77 26.35 -14.58 -26.86
CA THR A 77 26.66 -14.81 -28.28
C THR A 77 27.98 -14.17 -28.68
N THR A 78 28.33 -13.03 -28.11
CA THR A 78 29.56 -12.28 -28.36
C THR A 78 30.79 -13.06 -27.86
N LEU A 79 30.67 -13.55 -26.61
CA LEU A 79 31.74 -14.34 -25.99
C LEU A 79 31.98 -15.66 -26.74
N LEU A 80 30.90 -16.31 -27.23
CA LEU A 80 30.99 -17.52 -28.05
C LEU A 80 31.71 -17.27 -29.39
N VAL A 81 31.39 -16.15 -30.05
CA VAL A 81 32.07 -15.75 -31.30
C VAL A 81 33.58 -15.49 -31.06
N LEU A 82 33.91 -14.82 -29.95
CA LEU A 82 35.30 -14.58 -29.54
C LEU A 82 36.07 -15.88 -29.27
N ILE A 83 35.47 -16.80 -28.55
CA ILE A 83 36.07 -18.09 -28.25
C ILE A 83 36.31 -18.86 -29.54
N ALA A 84 35.36 -18.88 -30.46
CA ALA A 84 35.53 -19.50 -31.75
C ALA A 84 36.65 -18.86 -32.56
N ALA A 85 36.73 -17.52 -32.60
CA ALA A 85 37.81 -16.79 -33.23
C ALA A 85 39.19 -17.07 -32.60
N ALA A 86 39.25 -17.11 -31.27
CA ALA A 86 40.47 -17.43 -30.51
C ALA A 86 40.96 -18.84 -30.78
N ILE A 87 40.06 -19.82 -30.86
CA ILE A 87 40.43 -21.21 -31.23
C ILE A 87 40.96 -21.27 -32.64
N VAL A 88 40.36 -20.58 -33.60
CA VAL A 88 40.84 -20.51 -34.98
C VAL A 88 42.22 -19.85 -35.04
N SER A 89 42.38 -18.68 -34.33
CA SER A 89 43.66 -17.98 -34.23
C SER A 89 44.75 -18.86 -33.61
N LEU A 90 44.42 -19.62 -32.56
CA LEU A 90 45.37 -20.55 -31.91
C LEU A 90 45.82 -21.66 -32.85
N ILE A 91 44.87 -22.31 -33.54
CA ILE A 91 45.16 -23.41 -34.46
C ILE A 91 46.05 -22.91 -35.61
N VAL A 92 45.68 -21.79 -36.22
CA VAL A 92 46.42 -21.23 -37.34
C VAL A 92 47.79 -20.72 -36.91
N GLY A 93 47.84 -19.99 -35.77
CA GLY A 93 49.10 -19.46 -35.25
C GLY A 93 50.13 -20.57 -34.96
N VAL A 94 49.71 -21.69 -34.34
CA VAL A 94 50.59 -22.83 -34.08
C VAL A 94 51.08 -23.52 -35.38
N ILE A 95 50.25 -23.53 -36.43
CA ILE A 95 50.63 -24.10 -37.74
C ILE A 95 51.62 -23.18 -38.46
N GLU A 96 51.52 -21.86 -38.33
CA GLU A 96 52.34 -20.88 -39.01
C GLU A 96 53.70 -20.65 -38.31
N ASP A 97 53.70 -20.51 -36.99
CA ASP A 97 54.85 -20.30 -36.14
C ASP A 97 54.68 -21.07 -34.83
N SER A 98 55.31 -22.23 -34.75
CA SER A 98 55.20 -23.10 -33.57
C SER A 98 55.85 -22.50 -32.31
N GLU A 99 56.69 -21.47 -32.41
CA GLU A 99 57.31 -20.84 -31.23
C GLU A 99 56.51 -19.69 -30.68
N LYS A 100 55.84 -18.87 -31.52
CA LYS A 100 55.15 -17.63 -31.08
C LYS A 100 53.64 -17.53 -31.48
N GLY A 101 53.21 -18.32 -32.45
CA GLY A 101 51.90 -18.21 -33.03
C GLY A 101 50.74 -18.56 -32.08
N TRP A 102 51.03 -19.26 -30.97
CA TRP A 102 50.00 -19.56 -29.94
C TRP A 102 49.66 -18.36 -29.05
N ILE A 103 50.49 -17.30 -29.03
CA ILE A 103 50.38 -16.18 -28.09
C ILE A 103 49.05 -15.40 -28.31
N GLU A 104 48.71 -15.09 -29.55
CA GLU A 104 47.54 -14.28 -29.90
C GLU A 104 46.23 -15.00 -29.51
N GLY A 105 46.02 -16.23 -29.95
CA GLY A 105 44.82 -17.00 -29.62
C GLY A 105 44.68 -17.27 -28.11
N THR A 106 45.81 -17.52 -27.43
CA THR A 106 45.82 -17.69 -25.96
C THR A 106 45.47 -16.41 -25.24
N ALA A 107 45.99 -15.26 -25.70
CA ALA A 107 45.67 -13.96 -25.10
C ALA A 107 44.16 -13.64 -25.19
N ILE A 108 43.53 -13.94 -26.35
CA ILE A 108 42.09 -13.77 -26.52
C ILE A 108 41.32 -14.71 -25.59
N LEU A 109 41.72 -16.00 -25.47
CA LEU A 109 41.08 -16.95 -24.56
C LEU A 109 41.18 -16.50 -23.09
N VAL A 110 42.33 -16.01 -22.66
CA VAL A 110 42.55 -15.47 -21.32
C VAL A 110 41.64 -14.25 -21.08
N ALA A 111 41.55 -13.35 -22.08
CA ALA A 111 40.64 -12.20 -21.99
C ALA A 111 39.17 -12.64 -21.86
N CYS A 112 38.71 -13.61 -22.67
CA CYS A 112 37.37 -14.16 -22.57
C CYS A 112 37.09 -14.78 -21.18
N PHE A 113 38.04 -15.51 -20.64
CA PHE A 113 37.96 -16.11 -19.31
C PHE A 113 37.84 -15.03 -18.22
N LEU A 114 38.66 -13.95 -18.32
CA LEU A 114 38.58 -12.83 -17.37
C LEU A 114 37.26 -12.09 -17.46
N VAL A 115 36.73 -11.83 -18.65
CA VAL A 115 35.42 -11.20 -18.85
C VAL A 115 34.32 -12.04 -18.22
N ALA A 116 34.28 -13.35 -18.53
CA ALA A 116 33.28 -14.26 -17.94
C ALA A 116 33.35 -14.28 -16.41
N TRP A 117 34.56 -14.22 -15.84
CA TRP A 117 34.78 -14.22 -14.40
C TRP A 117 34.29 -12.91 -13.75
N VAL A 118 34.62 -11.76 -14.37
CA VAL A 118 34.14 -10.44 -13.90
C VAL A 118 32.63 -10.35 -13.96
N THR A 119 31.98 -10.80 -15.04
CA THR A 119 30.53 -10.85 -15.19
C THR A 119 29.90 -11.72 -14.11
N ALA A 120 30.41 -12.93 -13.87
CA ALA A 120 29.92 -13.84 -12.85
C ALA A 120 30.03 -13.27 -11.43
N ILE A 121 31.15 -12.64 -11.08
CA ILE A 121 31.36 -11.98 -9.77
C ILE A 121 30.37 -10.84 -9.60
N ASN A 122 30.17 -10.04 -10.65
CA ASN A 122 29.28 -8.92 -10.62
C ASN A 122 27.84 -9.37 -10.41
N ASP A 123 27.37 -10.37 -11.16
CA ASP A 123 25.99 -10.89 -11.01
C ASP A 123 25.78 -11.58 -9.66
N TYR A 124 26.78 -12.30 -9.17
CA TYR A 124 26.73 -12.86 -7.81
C TYR A 124 26.65 -11.77 -6.74
N THR A 125 27.41 -10.71 -6.89
CA THR A 125 27.43 -9.59 -5.94
C THR A 125 26.10 -8.83 -5.95
N LYS A 126 25.50 -8.60 -7.14
CA LYS A 126 24.16 -8.01 -7.30
C LYS A 126 23.09 -8.83 -6.58
N GLU A 127 23.07 -10.16 -6.84
CA GLU A 127 22.07 -11.03 -6.23
C GLU A 127 22.23 -11.09 -4.71
N LYS A 128 23.46 -11.13 -4.21
CA LYS A 128 23.75 -11.11 -2.77
C LYS A 128 23.30 -9.81 -2.10
N GLN A 129 23.54 -8.65 -2.72
CA GLN A 129 23.11 -7.36 -2.21
C GLN A 129 21.58 -7.23 -2.22
N PHE A 130 20.92 -7.69 -3.30
CA PHE A 130 19.47 -7.69 -3.40
C PHE A 130 18.83 -8.52 -2.29
N ARG A 131 19.36 -9.73 -2.01
CA ARG A 131 18.85 -10.59 -0.92
C ARG A 131 19.09 -10.02 0.46
N ALA A 132 20.22 -9.35 0.66
CA ALA A 132 20.47 -8.67 1.95
C ALA A 132 19.44 -7.59 2.20
N LEU A 133 19.10 -6.77 1.20
CA LEU A 133 18.07 -5.76 1.28
C LEU A 133 16.65 -6.36 1.47
N GLU A 134 16.35 -7.45 0.77
CA GLU A 134 15.07 -8.16 0.92
C GLU A 134 14.88 -8.73 2.33
N ASN A 135 15.93 -9.34 2.90
CA ASN A 135 15.90 -9.87 4.26
C ASN A 135 15.76 -8.77 5.31
N GLU A 136 16.43 -7.64 5.12
CA GLU A 136 16.34 -6.48 6.00
C GLU A 136 14.94 -5.82 5.94
N SER A 137 14.30 -5.87 4.76
CA SER A 137 12.95 -5.35 4.50
C SER A 137 11.82 -6.21 5.08
N ARG A 138 12.04 -7.53 5.29
CA ARG A 138 11.00 -8.43 5.78
C ARG A 138 10.63 -8.21 7.24
N GLY A 139 11.45 -7.51 8.02
CA GLY A 139 11.22 -7.26 9.45
C GLY A 139 11.09 -8.56 10.28
N ASP A 140 11.23 -8.44 11.60
CA ASP A 140 10.96 -9.55 12.54
C ASP A 140 9.47 -9.55 12.96
N GLU A 141 8.55 -9.66 11.98
CA GLU A 141 7.12 -9.79 12.29
C GLU A 141 6.87 -11.11 13.01
N SER A 142 6.21 -11.02 14.18
CA SER A 142 5.90 -12.17 15.03
C SER A 142 4.42 -12.23 15.34
N ALA A 143 3.87 -13.43 15.35
CA ALA A 143 2.49 -13.71 15.71
C ALA A 143 2.42 -14.48 17.03
N LEU A 144 1.41 -14.19 17.85
CA LEU A 144 1.13 -14.95 19.06
C LEU A 144 0.37 -16.21 18.66
N VAL A 145 0.93 -17.38 18.98
CA VAL A 145 0.39 -18.68 18.58
C VAL A 145 0.23 -19.57 19.79
N ARG A 146 -0.87 -20.29 19.85
CA ARG A 146 -1.07 -21.31 20.91
C ARG A 146 -0.60 -22.65 20.41
N ARG A 147 0.48 -23.17 21.02
CA ARG A 147 1.08 -24.50 20.76
C ARG A 147 1.19 -25.30 22.07
N GLY A 148 0.67 -26.52 22.07
CA GLY A 148 0.70 -27.36 23.27
C GLY A 148 -0.02 -26.76 24.48
N GLY A 149 -1.03 -25.90 24.27
CA GLY A 149 -1.79 -25.23 25.32
C GLY A 149 -1.11 -23.95 25.88
N VAL A 150 0.09 -23.59 25.39
CA VAL A 150 0.85 -22.41 25.83
C VAL A 150 0.92 -21.39 24.70
N GLU A 151 0.80 -20.12 25.04
CA GLU A 151 0.98 -19.01 24.07
C GLU A 151 2.46 -18.71 23.89
N VAL A 152 2.92 -18.77 22.64
CA VAL A 152 4.32 -18.57 22.25
C VAL A 152 4.37 -17.56 21.10
N MET A 153 5.32 -16.63 21.15
CA MET A 153 5.62 -15.75 20.00
C MET A 153 6.42 -16.53 18.97
N VAL A 154 5.88 -16.62 17.75
CA VAL A 154 6.48 -17.31 16.62
C VAL A 154 6.66 -16.30 15.48
N LYS A 155 7.79 -16.35 14.76
CA LYS A 155 7.96 -15.53 13.57
C LYS A 155 6.84 -15.86 12.57
N THR A 156 6.31 -14.85 11.93
CA THR A 156 5.22 -15.02 10.93
C THR A 156 5.61 -16.03 9.84
N ASP A 157 6.89 -16.05 9.45
CA ASP A 157 7.44 -17.01 8.49
C ASP A 157 7.43 -18.47 8.97
N ASP A 158 7.44 -18.71 10.29
CA ASP A 158 7.46 -20.03 10.90
C ASP A 158 6.05 -20.56 11.27
N LEU A 159 5.00 -19.90 10.82
CA LEU A 159 3.62 -20.39 10.98
C LEU A 159 3.39 -21.64 10.14
N LEU A 160 2.59 -22.54 10.70
CA LEU A 160 2.25 -23.85 10.11
C LEU A 160 0.73 -23.99 9.96
N VAL A 161 0.30 -24.83 9.01
CA VAL A 161 -1.11 -25.25 8.93
C VAL A 161 -1.48 -25.99 10.21
N GLY A 162 -2.61 -25.60 10.83
CA GLY A 162 -3.05 -26.14 12.11
C GLY A 162 -2.61 -25.33 13.33
N ASP A 163 -1.82 -24.27 13.17
CA ASP A 163 -1.54 -23.33 14.27
C ASP A 163 -2.82 -22.58 14.69
N ILE A 164 -2.91 -22.30 15.99
CA ILE A 164 -3.94 -21.42 16.54
C ILE A 164 -3.31 -20.04 16.79
N VAL A 165 -3.56 -19.09 15.88
CA VAL A 165 -3.07 -17.72 16.03
C VAL A 165 -4.04 -16.93 16.89
N VAL A 166 -3.51 -16.25 17.92
CA VAL A 166 -4.27 -15.35 18.80
C VAL A 166 -4.16 -13.93 18.25
N LEU A 167 -5.29 -13.40 17.76
CA LEU A 167 -5.37 -12.09 17.14
C LEU A 167 -6.05 -11.09 18.07
N LYS A 168 -5.53 -9.86 18.11
CA LYS A 168 -6.06 -8.72 18.86
C LYS A 168 -6.55 -7.64 17.90
N ALA A 169 -7.30 -6.67 18.41
CA ALA A 169 -7.75 -5.54 17.60
C ALA A 169 -6.54 -4.79 17.01
N GLY A 170 -6.62 -4.45 15.73
CA GLY A 170 -5.53 -3.83 14.97
C GLY A 170 -4.45 -4.81 14.50
N ALA A 171 -4.58 -6.12 14.79
CA ALA A 171 -3.62 -7.10 14.31
C ALA A 171 -3.87 -7.46 12.84
N GLY A 172 -2.80 -7.53 12.05
CA GLY A 172 -2.82 -8.10 10.71
C GLY A 172 -3.00 -9.62 10.79
N VAL A 173 -3.73 -10.19 9.85
CA VAL A 173 -3.93 -11.63 9.68
C VAL A 173 -2.71 -12.20 8.94
N PRO A 174 -1.86 -13.03 9.61
CA PRO A 174 -0.55 -13.40 9.07
C PRO A 174 -0.58 -14.54 8.03
N ALA A 175 -1.66 -15.30 7.99
CA ALA A 175 -1.88 -16.45 7.10
C ALA A 175 -3.39 -16.62 6.86
N ASP A 176 -3.79 -17.44 5.91
CA ASP A 176 -5.21 -17.73 5.73
C ASP A 176 -5.72 -18.69 6.81
N GLY A 177 -6.88 -18.40 7.36
CA GLY A 177 -7.42 -19.19 8.46
C GLY A 177 -8.94 -19.17 8.57
N LEU A 178 -9.43 -20.00 9.50
CA LEU A 178 -10.81 -20.04 9.91
C LEU A 178 -10.95 -19.50 11.34
N LEU A 179 -12.01 -18.77 11.58
CA LEU A 179 -12.35 -18.25 12.90
C LEU A 179 -12.71 -19.42 13.82
N ALA A 180 -11.85 -19.71 14.81
CA ALA A 180 -12.07 -20.76 15.79
C ALA A 180 -12.78 -20.22 17.06
N LEU A 181 -12.47 -18.99 17.47
CA LEU A 181 -13.14 -18.27 18.55
C LEU A 181 -13.32 -16.81 18.17
N GLY A 182 -14.55 -16.35 18.24
CA GLY A 182 -14.94 -14.95 17.94
C GLY A 182 -16.33 -14.88 17.34
N GLU A 183 -17.05 -13.81 17.60
CA GLU A 183 -18.39 -13.54 17.05
C GLU A 183 -18.56 -12.06 16.82
N GLY A 184 -19.02 -11.68 15.62
CA GLY A 184 -19.21 -10.28 15.24
C GLY A 184 -17.88 -9.52 15.04
N VAL A 185 -16.80 -10.24 14.74
CA VAL A 185 -15.49 -9.70 14.43
C VAL A 185 -15.57 -8.93 13.12
N LYS A 186 -14.91 -7.76 13.02
CA LYS A 186 -14.81 -7.01 11.76
C LYS A 186 -13.37 -7.07 11.24
N ALA A 187 -13.24 -7.49 10.00
CA ALA A 187 -11.98 -7.52 9.27
C ALA A 187 -12.02 -6.53 8.09
N ASP A 188 -11.01 -5.69 8.00
CA ASP A 188 -10.75 -4.85 6.84
C ASP A 188 -9.97 -5.68 5.81
N GLU A 189 -10.64 -5.99 4.71
CA GLU A 189 -10.11 -6.76 3.59
C GLU A 189 -9.84 -5.87 2.36
N SER A 190 -9.81 -4.56 2.54
CA SER A 190 -9.68 -3.58 1.45
C SER A 190 -8.42 -3.78 0.61
N SER A 191 -7.34 -4.24 1.22
CA SER A 191 -6.08 -4.57 0.53
C SER A 191 -6.19 -5.69 -0.51
N LEU A 192 -7.20 -6.57 -0.37
CA LEU A 192 -7.43 -7.73 -1.23
C LEU A 192 -8.66 -7.56 -2.13
N THR A 193 -9.72 -6.97 -1.58
CA THR A 193 -11.02 -6.84 -2.25
C THR A 193 -11.25 -5.48 -2.88
N GLY A 194 -10.52 -4.46 -2.43
CA GLY A 194 -10.75 -3.06 -2.80
C GLY A 194 -12.00 -2.44 -2.17
N GLU A 195 -12.74 -3.19 -1.33
CA GLU A 195 -13.94 -2.70 -0.65
C GLU A 195 -13.57 -2.04 0.69
N PRO A 196 -13.91 -0.75 0.91
CA PRO A 196 -13.51 -0.02 2.11
C PRO A 196 -14.34 -0.37 3.36
N GLU A 197 -15.44 -1.12 3.21
CA GLU A 197 -16.29 -1.50 4.35
C GLU A 197 -15.77 -2.79 5.00
N PRO A 198 -15.43 -2.76 6.32
CA PRO A 198 -15.00 -3.95 7.03
C PRO A 198 -16.07 -5.05 7.02
N ARG A 199 -15.70 -6.26 6.67
CA ARG A 199 -16.60 -7.42 6.65
C ARG A 199 -16.81 -7.98 8.04
N VAL A 200 -18.05 -8.32 8.36
CA VAL A 200 -18.40 -8.97 9.64
C VAL A 200 -18.10 -10.46 9.53
N LYS A 201 -17.26 -10.96 10.42
CA LYS A 201 -16.85 -12.37 10.54
C LYS A 201 -17.54 -13.03 11.73
N GLY A 202 -17.84 -14.31 11.57
CA GLY A 202 -18.47 -15.11 12.62
C GLY A 202 -18.27 -16.60 12.37
N ALA A 203 -18.58 -17.44 13.36
CA ALA A 203 -18.49 -18.90 13.19
C ALA A 203 -19.33 -19.38 11.99
N ALA A 204 -18.95 -20.47 11.34
CA ALA A 204 -19.57 -20.98 10.11
C ALA A 204 -21.09 -21.18 10.19
N ALA A 205 -21.64 -21.34 11.38
CA ALA A 205 -23.08 -21.44 11.61
C ALA A 205 -23.78 -20.05 11.64
N ALA A 206 -23.03 -18.98 11.91
CA ALA A 206 -23.55 -17.63 12.14
C ALA A 206 -23.12 -16.60 11.06
N GLY A 207 -22.20 -16.95 10.14
CA GLY A 207 -21.73 -16.01 9.15
C GLY A 207 -20.47 -16.47 8.38
N ASP A 208 -19.63 -15.52 8.01
CA ASP A 208 -18.37 -15.72 7.31
C ASP A 208 -17.22 -16.03 8.28
N PRO A 209 -16.71 -17.28 8.34
CA PRO A 209 -15.63 -17.66 9.26
C PRO A 209 -14.23 -17.43 8.69
N PHE A 210 -14.11 -16.97 7.43
CA PHE A 210 -12.85 -16.90 6.72
C PHE A 210 -12.06 -15.65 7.07
N LEU A 211 -10.84 -15.83 7.55
CA LEU A 211 -9.84 -14.78 7.77
C LEU A 211 -8.76 -14.91 6.70
N ILE A 212 -8.59 -13.86 5.91
CA ILE A 212 -7.70 -13.85 4.76
C ILE A 212 -6.39 -13.15 5.14
N SER A 213 -5.26 -13.73 4.73
CA SER A 213 -3.94 -13.13 4.94
C SER A 213 -3.84 -11.71 4.39
N SER A 214 -3.13 -10.82 5.08
CA SER A 214 -3.02 -9.38 4.76
C SER A 214 -4.27 -8.53 5.06
N SER A 215 -5.35 -9.09 5.62
CA SER A 215 -6.44 -8.30 6.21
C SER A 215 -6.10 -7.83 7.62
N THR A 216 -6.80 -6.82 8.13
CA THR A 216 -6.61 -6.28 9.48
C THR A 216 -7.89 -6.39 10.29
N LEU A 217 -7.81 -6.88 11.53
CA LEU A 217 -8.96 -6.93 12.43
C LEU A 217 -9.22 -5.54 13.04
N THR A 218 -10.32 -4.91 12.64
CA THR A 218 -10.71 -3.57 13.13
C THR A 218 -11.54 -3.61 14.41
N ASP A 219 -12.31 -4.70 14.61
CA ASP A 219 -13.18 -4.88 15.77
C ASP A 219 -13.24 -6.37 16.12
N LEU A 220 -13.13 -6.72 17.40
CA LEU A 220 -13.17 -8.09 17.87
C LEU A 220 -14.58 -8.58 18.29
N GLY A 221 -15.61 -7.74 18.12
CA GLY A 221 -16.95 -8.04 18.55
C GLY A 221 -17.08 -8.10 20.08
N ARG A 222 -17.51 -9.24 20.60
CA ARG A 222 -17.73 -9.45 22.05
C ARG A 222 -16.55 -10.06 22.80
N HIS A 223 -15.49 -10.41 22.12
CA HIS A 223 -14.35 -11.13 22.69
C HIS A 223 -13.14 -10.21 22.88
N PRO A 224 -12.33 -10.40 23.92
CA PRO A 224 -11.10 -9.64 24.13
C PRO A 224 -9.99 -10.05 23.15
N GLU A 225 -10.08 -11.24 22.58
CA GLU A 225 -9.16 -11.83 21.60
C GLU A 225 -9.90 -12.77 20.66
N VAL A 226 -9.34 -13.01 19.50
CA VAL A 226 -9.89 -13.88 18.46
C VAL A 226 -8.88 -14.99 18.19
N HIS A 227 -9.37 -16.22 18.09
CA HIS A 227 -8.52 -17.37 17.72
C HIS A 227 -8.79 -17.75 16.27
N MET A 228 -7.72 -17.84 15.50
CA MET A 228 -7.74 -18.24 14.10
C MET A 228 -7.01 -19.59 13.95
N PHE A 229 -7.68 -20.56 13.32
CA PHE A 229 -7.07 -21.83 12.90
C PHE A 229 -6.48 -21.66 11.50
N VAL A 230 -5.17 -21.83 11.35
CA VAL A 230 -4.46 -21.65 10.07
C VAL A 230 -4.76 -22.80 9.11
N ILE A 231 -5.23 -22.49 7.90
CA ILE A 231 -5.57 -23.48 6.86
C ILE A 231 -4.64 -23.43 5.65
N ALA A 232 -4.03 -22.28 5.35
CA ALA A 232 -3.09 -22.16 4.24
C ALA A 232 -1.97 -21.17 4.59
N VAL A 233 -0.75 -21.50 4.17
CA VAL A 233 0.49 -20.76 4.46
C VAL A 233 1.31 -20.53 3.19
N GLY A 234 2.18 -19.54 3.20
CA GLY A 234 3.14 -19.24 2.14
C GLY A 234 2.49 -19.04 0.77
N ALA A 235 3.00 -19.68 -0.26
CA ALA A 235 2.50 -19.58 -1.64
C ALA A 235 1.04 -20.05 -1.84
N GLN A 236 0.49 -20.78 -0.88
CA GLN A 236 -0.89 -21.28 -0.93
C GLN A 236 -1.89 -20.33 -0.27
N SER A 237 -1.44 -19.38 0.55
CA SER A 237 -2.31 -18.32 1.06
C SER A 237 -2.77 -17.38 -0.06
N GLN A 238 -3.88 -16.68 0.13
CA GLN A 238 -4.40 -15.75 -0.89
C GLN A 238 -3.39 -14.64 -1.20
N TRP A 239 -2.79 -14.07 -0.15
CA TRP A 239 -1.70 -13.11 -0.32
C TRP A 239 -0.50 -13.71 -1.06
N GLY A 240 -0.13 -14.95 -0.75
CA GLY A 240 0.92 -15.68 -1.44
C GLY A 240 0.64 -15.90 -2.92
N LYS A 241 -0.59 -16.25 -3.27
CA LYS A 241 -1.04 -16.39 -4.68
C LYS A 241 -0.97 -15.07 -5.44
N ILE A 242 -1.38 -13.97 -4.83
CA ILE A 242 -1.30 -12.62 -5.41
C ILE A 242 0.17 -12.25 -5.61
N ARG A 243 1.00 -12.42 -4.59
CA ARG A 243 2.42 -12.09 -4.64
C ARG A 243 3.19 -12.94 -5.65
N ALA A 244 2.84 -14.21 -5.81
CA ALA A 244 3.43 -15.08 -6.84
C ALA A 244 3.12 -14.60 -8.27
N LYS A 245 1.94 -14.01 -8.49
CA LYS A 245 1.57 -13.39 -9.78
C LYS A 245 2.28 -12.06 -10.03
N LEU A 246 2.72 -11.37 -8.97
CA LEU A 246 3.44 -10.10 -9.04
C LEU A 246 4.95 -10.28 -9.24
N VAL A 247 5.47 -11.50 -9.12
CA VAL A 247 6.87 -11.81 -9.47
C VAL A 247 6.95 -11.83 -11.00
N SER A 248 7.21 -10.66 -11.58
CA SER A 248 7.57 -10.51 -12.99
C SER A 248 9.09 -10.54 -13.15
N ASP A 249 9.55 -10.98 -14.33
CA ASP A 249 10.96 -10.84 -14.68
C ASP A 249 11.42 -9.39 -14.52
N PRO A 250 12.66 -9.15 -14.09
CA PRO A 250 13.17 -7.80 -13.93
C PRO A 250 13.08 -7.05 -15.26
N VAL A 251 12.27 -6.01 -15.29
CA VAL A 251 12.12 -5.14 -16.46
C VAL A 251 13.32 -4.19 -16.51
N ASN A 252 13.94 -4.05 -17.70
CA ASN A 252 15.01 -3.10 -17.93
C ASN A 252 14.58 -1.66 -17.61
N THR A 253 15.51 -0.85 -17.17
CA THR A 253 15.25 0.59 -17.00
C THR A 253 15.21 1.29 -18.36
N PRO A 254 14.54 2.43 -18.49
CA PRO A 254 14.56 3.24 -19.71
C PRO A 254 15.98 3.59 -20.19
N LEU A 255 16.93 3.79 -19.26
CA LEU A 255 18.33 4.02 -19.56
C LEU A 255 18.98 2.75 -20.12
N GLN A 256 18.74 1.58 -19.52
CA GLN A 256 19.25 0.31 -20.04
C GLN A 256 18.79 0.08 -21.47
N ASP A 257 17.48 0.28 -21.76
CA ASP A 257 16.95 0.12 -23.13
C ASP A 257 17.59 1.08 -24.13
N LYS A 258 17.85 2.34 -23.72
CA LYS A 258 18.56 3.31 -24.58
C LYS A 258 20.00 2.92 -24.80
N LEU A 259 20.69 2.40 -23.78
CA LEU A 259 22.07 1.95 -23.88
C LEU A 259 22.19 0.69 -24.74
N ASP A 260 21.24 -0.23 -24.64
CA ASP A 260 21.19 -1.43 -25.49
C ASP A 260 21.00 -1.04 -26.97
N ARG A 261 20.13 -0.07 -27.28
CA ARG A 261 20.01 0.47 -28.66
C ARG A 261 21.29 1.14 -29.15
N MET A 262 21.98 1.89 -28.26
CA MET A 262 23.29 2.47 -28.61
C MET A 262 24.34 1.39 -28.83
N ALA A 263 24.41 0.36 -27.99
CA ALA A 263 25.33 -0.75 -28.14
C ALA A 263 25.11 -1.49 -29.47
N GLN A 264 23.84 -1.72 -29.84
CA GLN A 264 23.49 -2.30 -31.15
C GLN A 264 23.96 -1.42 -32.31
N LEU A 265 23.71 -0.08 -32.25
CA LEU A 265 24.16 0.85 -33.29
C LEU A 265 25.68 0.85 -33.45
N ILE A 266 26.43 0.88 -32.34
CA ILE A 266 27.89 0.80 -32.33
C ILE A 266 28.33 -0.55 -32.90
N GLY A 267 27.67 -1.66 -32.54
CA GLY A 267 27.91 -2.97 -33.10
C GLY A 267 27.74 -3.04 -34.63
N TYR A 268 26.70 -2.40 -35.17
CA TYR A 268 26.50 -2.28 -36.63
C TYR A 268 27.60 -1.45 -37.28
N ILE A 269 28.01 -0.34 -36.71
CA ILE A 269 29.10 0.50 -37.20
C ILE A 269 30.41 -0.32 -37.18
N GLY A 270 30.69 -1.03 -36.07
CA GLY A 270 31.82 -1.92 -35.95
C GLY A 270 31.86 -3.01 -37.02
N THR A 271 30.69 -3.62 -37.31
CA THR A 271 30.57 -4.64 -38.36
C THR A 271 30.86 -4.09 -39.75
N VAL A 272 30.43 -2.87 -40.06
CA VAL A 272 30.76 -2.20 -41.34
C VAL A 272 32.25 -1.96 -41.45
N PHE A 273 32.90 -1.43 -40.42
CA PHE A 273 34.35 -1.23 -40.44
C PHE A 273 35.13 -2.56 -40.49
N ALA A 274 34.68 -3.60 -39.81
CA ALA A 274 35.24 -4.94 -39.91
C ALA A 274 35.16 -5.48 -41.34
N ALA A 275 34.03 -5.34 -42.02
CA ALA A 275 33.86 -5.74 -43.42
C ALA A 275 34.77 -4.95 -44.36
N LEU A 276 34.88 -3.63 -44.14
CA LEU A 276 35.79 -2.79 -44.93
C LEU A 276 37.26 -3.18 -44.70
N THR A 277 37.67 -3.45 -43.47
CA THR A 277 39.03 -3.90 -43.14
C THR A 277 39.31 -5.25 -43.75
N PHE A 278 38.35 -6.19 -43.66
CA PHE A 278 38.48 -7.51 -44.31
C PHE A 278 38.70 -7.35 -45.82
N ALA A 279 37.88 -6.54 -46.50
CA ALA A 279 37.97 -6.29 -47.92
C ALA A 279 39.31 -5.61 -48.29
N ALA A 280 39.78 -4.64 -47.48
CA ALA A 280 41.07 -3.96 -47.70
C ALA A 280 42.25 -4.94 -47.55
N LEU A 281 42.25 -5.75 -46.49
CA LEU A 281 43.29 -6.75 -46.28
C LEU A 281 43.30 -7.82 -47.40
N MET A 282 42.12 -8.22 -47.86
CA MET A 282 42.03 -9.13 -49.01
C MET A 282 42.56 -8.48 -50.29
N ALA A 283 42.26 -7.19 -50.55
CA ALA A 283 42.83 -6.47 -51.69
C ALA A 283 44.37 -6.32 -51.58
N MET A 284 44.90 -6.11 -50.37
CA MET A 284 46.32 -5.99 -50.13
C MET A 284 47.13 -7.25 -50.52
N ILE A 285 46.55 -8.46 -50.32
CA ILE A 285 47.17 -9.72 -50.74
C ILE A 285 47.48 -9.73 -52.24
N TRP A 286 46.54 -9.16 -53.06
CA TRP A 286 46.69 -9.09 -54.51
C TRP A 286 47.64 -7.94 -54.95
N VAL A 287 47.80 -6.92 -54.13
CA VAL A 287 48.75 -5.82 -54.38
C VAL A 287 50.17 -6.18 -54.02
N GLU A 288 50.40 -6.94 -52.94
CA GLU A 288 51.71 -7.37 -52.49
C GLU A 288 52.32 -8.53 -53.33
N HIS A 289 51.46 -9.34 -53.94
CA HIS A 289 51.90 -10.54 -54.68
C HIS A 289 51.17 -10.53 -56.05
N ASP A 290 51.97 -10.34 -57.14
CA ASP A 290 51.43 -10.32 -58.51
C ASP A 290 50.73 -11.62 -58.94
N SER A 291 50.94 -12.72 -58.21
CA SER A 291 50.27 -14.02 -58.38
C SER A 291 50.36 -14.82 -57.08
N PRO A 292 49.50 -14.55 -56.10
CA PRO A 292 49.57 -15.19 -54.80
C PRO A 292 49.34 -16.73 -54.92
N THR A 293 50.16 -17.51 -54.26
CA THR A 293 49.96 -18.96 -54.16
C THR A 293 48.78 -19.28 -53.27
N GLY A 294 48.13 -20.46 -53.46
CA GLY A 294 46.96 -20.86 -52.66
C GLY A 294 47.22 -20.83 -51.14
N GLY A 295 48.48 -21.11 -50.72
CA GLY A 295 48.85 -21.00 -49.30
C GLY A 295 48.94 -19.57 -48.79
N GLN A 296 49.34 -18.60 -49.62
CA GLN A 296 49.37 -17.18 -49.24
C GLN A 296 48.01 -16.61 -49.19
N ILE A 297 47.08 -17.01 -50.09
CA ILE A 297 45.68 -16.60 -50.06
C ILE A 297 45.01 -17.11 -48.79
N SER A 298 45.17 -18.38 -48.43
CA SER A 298 44.54 -18.98 -47.26
C SER A 298 45.02 -18.31 -45.95
N LYS A 299 46.33 -18.04 -45.84
CA LYS A 299 46.90 -17.30 -44.70
C LYS A 299 46.32 -15.88 -44.57
N GLY A 300 46.26 -15.16 -45.69
CA GLY A 300 45.73 -13.81 -45.73
C GLY A 300 44.25 -13.74 -45.41
N VAL A 301 43.44 -14.71 -45.90
CA VAL A 301 41.99 -14.81 -45.55
C VAL A 301 41.81 -15.00 -44.05
N ILE A 302 42.58 -15.91 -43.44
CA ILE A 302 42.46 -16.20 -42.02
C ILE A 302 42.86 -14.98 -41.18
N HIS A 303 43.99 -14.34 -41.53
CA HIS A 303 44.43 -13.13 -40.85
C HIS A 303 43.43 -12.00 -40.99
N ALA A 304 42.88 -11.74 -42.19
CA ALA A 304 41.87 -10.75 -42.44
C ALA A 304 40.58 -11.06 -41.65
N PHE A 305 40.19 -12.35 -41.54
CA PHE A 305 39.04 -12.77 -40.77
C PHE A 305 39.20 -12.53 -39.26
N ILE A 306 40.39 -12.89 -38.72
CA ILE A 306 40.69 -12.66 -37.31
C ILE A 306 40.64 -11.17 -36.98
N MET A 307 41.27 -10.32 -37.81
CA MET A 307 41.24 -8.88 -37.65
C MET A 307 39.81 -8.31 -37.72
N ALA A 308 38.98 -8.78 -38.65
CA ALA A 308 37.57 -8.36 -38.75
C ALA A 308 36.78 -8.74 -37.53
N VAL A 309 36.90 -9.96 -37.02
CA VAL A 309 36.24 -10.41 -35.79
C VAL A 309 36.71 -9.60 -34.59
N THR A 310 38.02 -9.34 -34.47
CA THR A 310 38.56 -8.51 -33.38
C THR A 310 37.97 -7.10 -33.40
N ILE A 311 37.81 -6.49 -34.58
CA ILE A 311 37.18 -5.16 -34.70
C ILE A 311 35.73 -5.19 -34.23
N VAL A 312 34.93 -6.18 -34.64
CA VAL A 312 33.53 -6.32 -34.19
C VAL A 312 33.43 -6.40 -32.68
N VAL A 313 34.28 -7.24 -32.09
CA VAL A 313 34.23 -7.48 -30.64
C VAL A 313 34.68 -6.27 -29.85
N VAL A 314 35.80 -5.61 -30.25
CA VAL A 314 36.25 -4.39 -29.58
C VAL A 314 35.23 -3.25 -29.71
N ALA A 315 34.42 -3.25 -30.79
CA ALA A 315 33.37 -2.26 -30.96
C ALA A 315 32.19 -2.42 -29.99
N ILE A 316 31.95 -3.58 -29.41
CA ILE A 316 30.84 -3.81 -28.50
C ILE A 316 31.17 -3.29 -27.08
N PRO A 317 30.43 -2.30 -26.54
CA PRO A 317 30.78 -1.69 -25.26
C PRO A 317 30.27 -2.51 -24.07
N GLU A 318 30.85 -3.66 -23.77
CA GLU A 318 30.41 -4.59 -22.70
C GLU A 318 30.43 -3.96 -21.29
N GLY A 319 31.27 -2.95 -21.05
CA GLY A 319 31.36 -2.24 -19.78
C GLY A 319 30.16 -1.29 -19.47
N LEU A 320 29.31 -0.99 -20.45
CA LEU A 320 28.26 -0.01 -20.32
C LEU A 320 27.13 -0.46 -19.38
N PRO A 321 26.57 -1.68 -19.50
CA PRO A 321 25.57 -2.18 -18.55
C PRO A 321 26.13 -2.31 -17.13
N LEU A 322 27.40 -2.67 -17.00
CA LEU A 322 28.08 -2.80 -15.70
C LEU A 322 28.18 -1.44 -15.00
N ALA A 323 28.56 -0.37 -15.71
CA ALA A 323 28.70 0.96 -15.15
C ALA A 323 27.33 1.49 -14.62
N VAL A 324 26.25 1.25 -15.36
CA VAL A 324 24.87 1.61 -14.92
C VAL A 324 24.49 0.86 -13.65
N THR A 325 24.75 -0.44 -13.61
CA THR A 325 24.40 -1.26 -12.43
C THR A 325 25.16 -0.81 -11.18
N ILE A 326 26.44 -0.48 -11.29
CA ILE A 326 27.23 0.05 -10.17
C ILE A 326 26.65 1.41 -9.72
N ALA A 327 26.31 2.30 -10.65
CA ALA A 327 25.73 3.59 -10.34
C ALA A 327 24.36 3.44 -9.62
N LEU A 328 23.49 2.53 -10.09
CA LEU A 328 22.21 2.26 -9.47
C LEU A 328 22.36 1.64 -8.06
N ALA A 329 23.32 0.73 -7.88
CA ALA A 329 23.60 0.13 -6.57
C ALA A 329 24.10 1.19 -5.56
N TYR A 330 24.99 2.10 -6.01
CA TYR A 330 25.44 3.23 -5.19
C TYR A 330 24.27 4.17 -4.81
N SER A 331 23.43 4.52 -5.79
CA SER A 331 22.27 5.37 -5.57
C SER A 331 21.26 4.74 -4.60
N SER A 332 20.98 3.43 -4.75
CA SER A 332 20.10 2.69 -3.84
C SER A 332 20.61 2.72 -2.40
N ARG A 333 21.93 2.55 -2.21
CA ARG A 333 22.53 2.62 -0.87
C ARG A 333 22.39 4.02 -0.26
N LYS A 334 22.63 5.07 -1.05
CA LYS A 334 22.46 6.45 -0.59
C LYS A 334 21.01 6.77 -0.24
N MET A 335 20.04 6.27 -1.02
CA MET A 335 18.62 6.40 -0.70
C MET A 335 18.24 5.65 0.59
N TYR A 336 18.82 4.47 0.83
CA TYR A 336 18.64 3.73 2.08
C TYR A 336 19.16 4.53 3.29
N ASP A 337 20.33 5.15 3.18
CA ASP A 337 20.88 6.03 4.23
C ASP A 337 19.93 7.23 4.52
N ASP A 338 19.19 7.69 3.51
CA ASP A 338 18.15 8.73 3.62
C ASP A 338 16.78 8.16 4.04
N GLN A 339 16.72 6.93 4.62
CA GLN A 339 15.50 6.25 5.07
C GLN A 339 14.54 5.86 3.95
N ASN A 340 15.00 5.73 2.71
CA ASN A 340 14.22 5.29 1.56
C ASN A 340 14.66 3.88 1.15
N LEU A 341 13.90 2.86 1.54
CA LEU A 341 14.17 1.48 1.17
C LEU A 341 13.79 1.22 -0.29
N ILE A 342 14.77 0.88 -1.10
CA ILE A 342 14.60 0.53 -2.51
C ILE A 342 14.52 -1.00 -2.66
N ARG A 343 13.40 -1.50 -3.18
CA ARG A 343 13.18 -2.93 -3.40
C ARG A 343 13.75 -3.42 -4.75
N THR A 344 13.87 -2.54 -5.74
CA THR A 344 14.43 -2.86 -7.06
C THR A 344 15.42 -1.76 -7.47
N LEU A 345 16.61 -2.15 -7.95
CA LEU A 345 17.65 -1.17 -8.34
C LEU A 345 17.18 -0.21 -9.44
N ALA A 346 16.33 -0.69 -10.35
CA ALA A 346 15.73 0.11 -11.40
C ALA A 346 14.86 1.27 -10.88
N ALA A 347 14.30 1.13 -9.68
CA ALA A 347 13.39 2.15 -9.11
C ALA A 347 14.10 3.50 -8.90
N CYS A 348 15.40 3.52 -8.60
CA CYS A 348 16.16 4.77 -8.43
C CYS A 348 16.11 5.64 -9.68
N GLU A 349 16.32 5.04 -10.86
CA GLU A 349 16.27 5.74 -12.15
C GLU A 349 14.84 6.17 -12.47
N THR A 350 13.89 5.23 -12.35
CA THR A 350 12.48 5.49 -12.67
C THR A 350 11.91 6.62 -11.81
N MET A 351 12.23 6.64 -10.50
CA MET A 351 11.84 7.74 -9.61
C MET A 351 12.48 9.08 -10.02
N GLY A 352 13.76 9.08 -10.39
CA GLY A 352 14.46 10.27 -10.85
C GLY A 352 13.91 10.84 -12.16
N ASN A 353 13.31 10.01 -13.01
CA ASN A 353 12.70 10.38 -14.27
C ASN A 353 11.17 10.57 -14.19
N ALA A 354 10.57 10.54 -12.98
CA ALA A 354 9.13 10.69 -12.83
C ALA A 354 8.64 12.02 -13.38
N THR A 355 7.69 11.96 -14.29
CA THR A 355 7.02 13.15 -14.88
C THR A 355 5.65 13.40 -14.26
N THR A 356 5.10 12.39 -13.58
CA THR A 356 3.81 12.44 -12.93
C THR A 356 3.84 11.63 -11.63
N ILE A 357 3.23 12.18 -10.58
CA ILE A 357 2.99 11.47 -9.31
C ILE A 357 1.48 11.40 -9.07
N CYS A 358 0.95 10.19 -8.94
CA CYS A 358 -0.43 9.93 -8.54
C CYS A 358 -0.43 9.53 -7.06
N SER A 359 -0.80 10.46 -6.18
CA SER A 359 -0.76 10.26 -4.74
C SER A 359 -2.13 9.91 -4.18
N ASP A 360 -2.17 8.91 -3.32
CA ASP A 360 -3.34 8.72 -2.45
C ASP A 360 -3.44 9.86 -1.44
N LYS A 361 -4.64 10.06 -0.87
CA LYS A 361 -4.88 11.06 0.15
C LYS A 361 -4.55 10.52 1.55
N THR A 362 -5.29 9.50 1.97
CA THR A 362 -5.29 8.99 3.36
C THR A 362 -3.96 8.32 3.67
N GLY A 363 -3.36 8.65 4.83
CA GLY A 363 -2.08 8.08 5.25
C GLY A 363 -0.86 8.55 4.46
N THR A 364 -1.07 9.09 3.24
CA THR A 364 0.01 9.57 2.36
C THR A 364 0.14 11.09 2.43
N LEU A 365 -0.85 11.84 1.94
CA LEU A 365 -0.87 13.30 2.02
C LEU A 365 -1.34 13.76 3.40
N THR A 366 -2.15 12.96 4.09
CA THR A 366 -2.69 13.22 5.41
C THR A 366 -2.08 12.31 6.47
N GLU A 367 -2.28 12.65 7.74
CA GLU A 367 -1.72 11.91 8.88
C GLU A 367 -2.42 10.58 9.18
N ASN A 368 -3.52 10.26 8.49
CA ASN A 368 -4.43 9.14 8.80
C ASN A 368 -4.91 9.18 10.26
N ARG A 369 -5.14 10.36 10.79
CA ARG A 369 -5.60 10.58 12.14
C ARG A 369 -6.65 11.68 12.17
N MET A 370 -7.89 11.30 12.47
CA MET A 370 -8.96 12.28 12.67
C MET A 370 -8.61 13.23 13.82
N THR A 371 -8.72 14.53 13.57
CA THR A 371 -8.34 15.58 14.50
C THR A 371 -9.38 16.70 14.48
N VAL A 372 -9.71 17.24 15.65
CA VAL A 372 -10.56 18.44 15.77
C VAL A 372 -9.72 19.65 15.36
N VAL A 373 -10.09 20.29 14.25
CA VAL A 373 -9.32 21.42 13.67
C VAL A 373 -10.05 22.76 13.76
N ALA A 374 -11.35 22.72 13.93
CA ALA A 374 -12.19 23.93 14.03
C ALA A 374 -13.33 23.70 15.03
N GLY A 375 -13.90 24.75 15.53
CA GLY A 375 -15.08 24.63 16.38
C GLY A 375 -15.59 25.93 16.96
N TRP A 376 -16.80 25.83 17.57
CA TRP A 376 -17.41 26.78 18.46
C TRP A 376 -17.52 26.13 19.84
N PHE A 377 -17.03 26.80 20.90
CA PHE A 377 -16.93 26.27 22.26
C PHE A 377 -17.46 27.32 23.23
N ALA A 378 -18.73 27.19 23.65
CA ALA A 378 -19.36 28.11 24.61
C ALA A 378 -19.16 29.60 24.29
N GLY A 379 -19.22 29.99 23.02
CA GLY A 379 -19.03 31.36 22.53
C GLY A 379 -17.65 31.70 21.98
N ALA A 380 -16.64 30.87 22.21
CA ALA A 380 -15.32 31.01 21.59
C ALA A 380 -15.24 30.22 20.28
N GLU A 381 -14.63 30.79 19.24
CA GLU A 381 -14.54 30.17 17.91
C GLU A 381 -13.09 30.08 17.44
N THR A 382 -12.80 29.03 16.66
CA THR A 382 -11.50 28.85 15.99
C THR A 382 -11.64 28.02 14.73
N ASP A 383 -10.80 28.29 13.73
CA ASP A 383 -10.69 27.57 12.46
C ASP A 383 -9.35 26.88 12.29
N GLU A 384 -8.52 26.86 13.32
CA GLU A 384 -7.16 26.33 13.26
C GLU A 384 -6.90 25.36 14.42
N LEU A 385 -6.17 24.29 14.15
CA LEU A 385 -5.77 23.27 15.14
C LEU A 385 -5.09 23.87 16.38
N GLU A 386 -4.16 24.81 16.16
CA GLU A 386 -3.46 25.47 17.26
C GLU A 386 -4.41 26.32 18.11
N GLY A 387 -5.42 26.92 17.47
CA GLY A 387 -6.51 27.61 18.16
C GLY A 387 -7.32 26.66 19.05
N VAL A 388 -7.66 25.46 18.55
CA VAL A 388 -8.37 24.43 19.35
C VAL A 388 -7.55 24.03 20.58
N LYS A 389 -6.24 23.84 20.44
CA LYS A 389 -5.36 23.54 21.58
C LYS A 389 -5.27 24.67 22.59
N ALA A 390 -5.17 25.90 22.10
CA ALA A 390 -5.09 27.10 22.95
C ALA A 390 -6.37 27.33 23.75
N LEU A 391 -7.53 26.98 23.22
CA LEU A 391 -8.82 27.11 23.89
C LEU A 391 -8.90 26.34 25.21
N GLY A 392 -8.20 25.20 25.34
CA GLY A 392 -8.17 24.45 26.59
C GLY A 392 -7.70 25.25 27.81
N ALA A 393 -6.81 26.25 27.60
CA ALA A 393 -6.33 27.15 28.66
C ALA A 393 -7.23 28.38 28.86
N SER A 394 -8.01 28.77 27.83
CA SER A 394 -8.83 29.99 27.86
C SER A 394 -10.29 29.75 28.31
N LEU A 395 -10.79 28.52 28.16
CA LEU A 395 -12.12 28.14 28.62
C LEU A 395 -12.20 28.09 30.15
N SER A 396 -13.35 28.47 30.72
CA SER A 396 -13.58 28.30 32.16
C SER A 396 -13.50 26.80 32.54
N ALA A 397 -13.17 26.54 33.81
CA ALA A 397 -13.08 25.17 34.31
C ALA A 397 -14.40 24.40 34.13
N GLU A 398 -15.52 25.09 34.37
CA GLU A 398 -16.87 24.53 34.26
C GLU A 398 -17.19 24.11 32.81
N VAL A 399 -16.91 24.97 31.83
CA VAL A 399 -17.15 24.66 30.40
C VAL A 399 -16.24 23.51 29.93
N ARG A 400 -14.98 23.55 30.32
CA ARG A 400 -14.01 22.48 29.99
C ARG A 400 -14.47 21.16 30.59
N ASP A 401 -14.90 21.13 31.85
CA ASP A 401 -15.37 19.94 32.55
C ASP A 401 -16.65 19.37 31.91
N LEU A 402 -17.57 20.21 31.43
CA LEU A 402 -18.76 19.79 30.70
C LEU A 402 -18.38 19.08 29.39
N ILE A 403 -17.55 19.70 28.58
CA ILE A 403 -17.14 19.16 27.27
C ILE A 403 -16.32 17.88 27.44
N VAL A 404 -15.29 17.91 28.29
CA VAL A 404 -14.43 16.75 28.54
C VAL A 404 -15.17 15.62 29.21
N GLY A 405 -16.08 15.92 30.15
CA GLY A 405 -16.94 14.93 30.80
C GLY A 405 -17.81 14.19 29.79
N ASN A 406 -18.48 14.91 28.89
CA ASN A 406 -19.27 14.30 27.82
C ASN A 406 -18.40 13.43 26.92
N VAL A 407 -17.30 13.97 26.41
CA VAL A 407 -16.39 13.27 25.50
C VAL A 407 -15.80 12.00 26.12
N ALA A 408 -15.44 12.03 27.39
CA ALA A 408 -14.84 10.91 28.10
C ALA A 408 -15.87 9.80 28.40
N VAL A 409 -17.05 10.19 28.92
CA VAL A 409 -18.07 9.25 29.40
C VAL A 409 -18.90 8.68 28.26
N ASN A 410 -19.36 9.55 27.36
CA ASN A 410 -20.20 9.19 26.22
C ASN A 410 -19.33 8.68 25.05
N ASN A 411 -18.56 7.63 25.27
CA ASN A 411 -17.55 7.15 24.31
C ASN A 411 -17.35 5.66 24.44
N ALA A 412 -17.28 4.95 23.31
CA ALA A 412 -16.97 3.53 23.22
C ALA A 412 -15.50 3.25 22.78
N THR A 413 -14.73 4.32 22.55
CA THR A 413 -13.35 4.24 22.01
C THR A 413 -12.33 4.28 23.15
N THR A 414 -11.25 3.51 23.03
CA THR A 414 -10.13 3.47 23.96
C THR A 414 -8.85 3.99 23.31
N VAL A 415 -8.04 4.72 24.06
CA VAL A 415 -6.72 5.20 23.63
C VAL A 415 -5.64 4.42 24.37
N LEU A 416 -4.87 3.64 23.64
CA LEU A 416 -3.73 2.89 24.17
C LEU A 416 -2.46 3.75 24.08
N LYS A 417 -1.80 3.98 25.22
CA LYS A 417 -0.56 4.78 25.33
C LYS A 417 0.67 3.90 25.54
N VAL A 418 0.47 2.66 25.93
CA VAL A 418 1.51 1.67 26.20
C VAL A 418 1.27 0.42 25.36
N ASP A 419 2.35 -0.27 25.01
CA ASP A 419 2.27 -1.58 24.38
C ASP A 419 1.89 -2.67 25.44
N LYS A 420 1.80 -3.91 24.97
CA LYS A 420 1.48 -5.07 25.84
C LYS A 420 2.49 -5.31 26.95
N ASP A 421 3.72 -4.83 26.79
CA ASP A 421 4.82 -4.95 27.74
C ASP A 421 4.90 -3.75 28.70
N GLY A 422 3.94 -2.82 28.62
CA GLY A 422 3.92 -1.59 29.43
C GLY A 422 4.90 -0.51 28.95
N ARG A 423 5.47 -0.65 27.74
CA ARG A 423 6.36 0.36 27.16
C ARG A 423 5.54 1.47 26.50
N PRO A 424 5.93 2.73 26.64
CA PRO A 424 5.23 3.83 25.99
C PRO A 424 5.29 3.68 24.46
N LEU A 425 4.13 3.74 23.83
CA LEU A 425 4.02 3.77 22.37
C LEU A 425 4.53 5.13 21.85
N ALA A 426 5.24 5.13 20.74
CA ALA A 426 5.68 6.35 20.07
C ALA A 426 4.51 7.27 19.66
N LYS A 427 3.35 6.67 19.38
CA LYS A 427 2.07 7.36 19.14
C LYS A 427 0.95 6.58 19.82
N PRO A 428 -0.04 7.26 20.46
CA PRO A 428 -1.21 6.59 21.00
C PRO A 428 -2.01 5.87 19.92
N VAL A 429 -2.45 4.65 20.18
CA VAL A 429 -3.29 3.86 19.26
C VAL A 429 -4.75 3.98 19.67
N ILE A 430 -5.60 4.42 18.74
CA ILE A 430 -7.04 4.57 18.94
C ILE A 430 -7.71 3.24 18.58
N GLN A 431 -8.33 2.61 19.57
CA GLN A 431 -9.17 1.42 19.37
C GLN A 431 -10.65 1.82 19.39
N GLY A 432 -11.31 1.78 18.23
CA GLY A 432 -12.71 2.15 18.08
C GLY A 432 -12.92 3.20 16.98
N SER A 433 -13.88 4.09 17.17
CA SER A 433 -14.22 5.13 16.19
C SER A 433 -13.13 6.21 16.10
N ALA A 434 -12.58 6.42 14.91
CA ALA A 434 -11.60 7.50 14.67
C ALA A 434 -12.18 8.90 15.01
N THR A 435 -13.49 9.11 14.80
CA THR A 435 -14.18 10.36 15.15
C THR A 435 -14.23 10.59 16.66
N GLU A 436 -14.49 9.53 17.43
CA GLU A 436 -14.45 9.60 18.90
C GLU A 436 -13.02 9.78 19.41
N GLY A 437 -12.06 9.11 18.79
CA GLY A 437 -10.64 9.28 19.07
C GLY A 437 -10.15 10.71 18.89
N ALA A 438 -10.68 11.43 17.88
CA ALA A 438 -10.35 12.86 17.68
C ALA A 438 -10.83 13.73 18.86
N LEU A 439 -12.00 13.45 19.41
CA LEU A 439 -12.50 14.17 20.59
C LEU A 439 -11.71 13.87 21.84
N LEU A 440 -11.29 12.60 22.04
CA LEU A 440 -10.42 12.22 23.15
C LEU A 440 -9.04 12.89 23.04
N ALA A 441 -8.46 12.93 21.84
CA ALA A 441 -7.19 13.61 21.60
C ALA A 441 -7.28 15.14 21.82
N MET A 442 -8.43 15.75 21.52
CA MET A 442 -8.69 17.16 21.87
C MET A 442 -8.66 17.36 23.38
N ALA A 443 -9.34 16.52 24.17
CA ALA A 443 -9.33 16.58 25.63
C ALA A 443 -7.91 16.41 26.22
N GLU A 444 -7.12 15.49 25.67
CA GLU A 444 -5.71 15.32 26.00
C GLU A 444 -4.87 16.56 25.67
N GLY A 445 -5.10 17.17 24.51
CA GLY A 445 -4.47 18.45 24.13
C GLY A 445 -4.78 19.59 25.09
N TRP A 446 -5.88 19.52 25.82
CA TRP A 446 -6.25 20.46 26.91
C TRP A 446 -5.66 20.08 28.27
N GLY A 447 -4.80 19.05 28.32
CA GLY A 447 -4.14 18.62 29.56
C GLY A 447 -5.02 17.77 30.48
N VAL A 448 -6.12 17.22 30.00
CA VAL A 448 -6.99 16.33 30.77
C VAL A 448 -6.88 14.91 30.22
N ASP A 449 -6.57 13.94 31.08
CA ASP A 449 -6.59 12.53 30.70
C ASP A 449 -8.04 12.04 30.60
N PRO A 450 -8.56 11.71 29.40
CA PRO A 450 -9.96 11.32 29.25
C PRO A 450 -10.27 9.94 29.86
N VAL A 451 -9.28 9.06 30.00
CA VAL A 451 -9.45 7.73 30.62
C VAL A 451 -9.65 7.91 32.13
N ALA A 452 -8.74 8.62 32.77
CA ALA A 452 -8.86 8.94 34.20
C ALA A 452 -10.17 9.72 34.50
N ARG A 453 -10.53 10.67 33.61
CA ARG A 453 -11.77 11.44 33.76
C ARG A 453 -13.03 10.57 33.65
N ARG A 454 -13.00 9.56 32.78
CA ARG A 454 -14.10 8.58 32.69
C ARG A 454 -14.24 7.76 33.96
N GLU A 455 -13.14 7.22 34.50
CA GLU A 455 -13.11 6.44 35.72
C GLU A 455 -13.61 7.25 36.94
N GLU A 456 -13.30 8.54 37.02
CA GLU A 456 -13.78 9.43 38.07
C GLU A 456 -15.28 9.76 37.95
N THR A 457 -15.80 9.86 36.73
CA THR A 457 -17.13 10.42 36.47
C THR A 457 -18.20 9.34 36.26
N PHE A 458 -17.86 8.20 35.73
CA PHE A 458 -18.76 7.15 35.28
C PHE A 458 -18.58 5.83 36.03
N ASP A 459 -19.64 5.39 36.70
CA ASP A 459 -19.70 4.09 37.39
C ASP A 459 -20.66 3.16 36.63
N PRO A 460 -20.19 2.09 35.96
CA PRO A 460 -21.05 1.17 35.19
C PRO A 460 -22.18 0.50 36.00
N ALA A 461 -22.04 0.42 37.32
CA ALA A 461 -23.09 -0.16 38.18
C ALA A 461 -24.25 0.82 38.38
N ARG A 462 -23.98 2.12 38.31
CA ARG A 462 -24.89 3.22 38.63
C ARG A 462 -25.41 3.91 37.38
N ASP A 463 -24.49 4.20 36.44
CA ASP A 463 -24.67 5.03 35.26
C ASP A 463 -24.92 4.19 34.01
N CYS A 464 -25.38 4.76 32.92
CA CYS A 464 -25.59 4.07 31.65
C CYS A 464 -25.06 4.86 30.46
N ALA A 465 -24.49 4.16 29.47
CA ALA A 465 -24.08 4.73 28.20
C ALA A 465 -24.72 3.96 27.03
N PHE A 466 -25.26 4.71 26.08
CA PHE A 466 -25.87 4.19 24.86
C PHE A 466 -24.98 4.60 23.68
N PRO A 467 -24.30 3.63 23.05
CA PRO A 467 -23.36 3.91 21.97
C PRO A 467 -24.05 4.54 20.76
N PHE A 468 -23.23 5.07 19.85
CA PHE A 468 -23.72 5.71 18.63
C PHE A 468 -24.61 4.76 17.81
N ASN A 469 -25.75 5.28 17.40
CA ASN A 469 -26.71 4.57 16.56
C ASN A 469 -26.87 5.32 15.22
N SER A 470 -26.65 4.62 14.11
CA SER A 470 -26.71 5.20 12.76
C SER A 470 -28.09 5.73 12.35
N THR A 471 -29.16 5.18 12.93
CA THR A 471 -30.55 5.65 12.69
C THR A 471 -30.80 6.91 13.50
N LYS A 472 -30.44 6.95 14.79
CA LYS A 472 -30.59 8.11 15.68
C LYS A 472 -29.51 9.17 15.44
N LYS A 473 -28.37 8.81 14.83
CA LYS A 473 -27.18 9.64 14.57
C LYS A 473 -26.62 10.36 15.79
N ARG A 474 -26.78 9.78 16.97
CA ARG A 474 -26.29 10.28 18.25
C ARG A 474 -25.93 9.14 19.20
N SER A 475 -25.12 9.45 20.20
CA SER A 475 -24.83 8.65 21.38
C SER A 475 -25.20 9.41 22.63
N THR A 476 -25.53 8.71 23.70
CA THR A 476 -26.08 9.30 24.93
C THR A 476 -25.48 8.61 26.14
N ALA A 477 -25.16 9.35 27.19
CA ALA A 477 -24.80 8.77 28.49
C ALA A 477 -25.56 9.48 29.63
N VAL A 478 -25.99 8.70 30.60
CA VAL A 478 -26.68 9.15 31.82
C VAL A 478 -25.75 8.98 32.99
N VAL A 479 -25.45 10.06 33.68
CA VAL A 479 -24.54 10.10 34.84
C VAL A 479 -25.27 10.66 36.05
N LEU A 480 -25.21 9.92 37.14
CA LEU A 480 -25.76 10.36 38.44
C LEU A 480 -24.73 11.23 39.18
N LEU A 481 -25.04 12.50 39.34
CA LEU A 481 -24.21 13.48 40.03
C LEU A 481 -24.42 13.46 41.55
N PRO A 482 -23.43 13.98 42.33
CA PRO A 482 -23.61 14.18 43.78
C PRO A 482 -24.86 14.99 44.10
N GLY A 483 -25.60 14.56 45.14
CA GLY A 483 -26.86 15.20 45.55
C GLY A 483 -28.10 14.69 44.82
N GLY A 484 -28.01 13.59 44.08
CA GLY A 484 -29.14 12.92 43.41
C GLY A 484 -29.53 13.55 42.08
N ARG A 485 -28.83 14.58 41.61
CA ARG A 485 -29.02 15.16 40.29
C ARG A 485 -28.58 14.21 39.20
N VAL A 486 -29.15 14.35 38.02
CA VAL A 486 -28.78 13.52 36.85
C VAL A 486 -28.34 14.42 35.72
N ARG A 487 -27.25 14.04 35.03
CA ARG A 487 -26.82 14.68 33.80
C ARG A 487 -26.92 13.72 32.64
N LEU A 488 -27.60 14.14 31.61
CA LEU A 488 -27.64 13.45 30.33
C LEU A 488 -26.63 14.12 29.40
N PHE A 489 -25.64 13.37 28.98
CA PHE A 489 -24.70 13.78 27.96
C PHE A 489 -25.15 13.26 26.60
N VAL A 490 -25.15 14.12 25.58
CA VAL A 490 -25.54 13.77 24.20
C VAL A 490 -24.47 14.29 23.25
N LYS A 491 -24.04 13.48 22.31
CA LYS A 491 -23.21 13.91 21.19
C LYS A 491 -23.65 13.23 19.90
N GLY A 492 -23.50 13.91 18.77
CA GLY A 492 -23.93 13.37 17.47
C GLY A 492 -23.84 14.36 16.33
N ALA A 493 -24.56 14.05 15.25
CA ALA A 493 -24.63 14.90 14.07
C ALA A 493 -25.10 16.32 14.43
N SER A 494 -24.32 17.31 14.06
CA SER A 494 -24.49 18.69 14.53
C SER A 494 -25.84 19.28 14.20
N GLU A 495 -26.37 19.01 13.02
CA GLU A 495 -27.68 19.50 12.57
C GLU A 495 -28.78 18.98 13.45
N ILE A 496 -28.72 17.69 13.84
CA ILE A 496 -29.74 17.03 14.65
C ILE A 496 -29.67 17.55 16.10
N ILE A 497 -28.49 17.62 16.68
CA ILE A 497 -28.32 18.08 18.07
C ILE A 497 -28.69 19.57 18.18
N LEU A 498 -28.20 20.43 17.25
CA LEU A 498 -28.52 21.86 17.27
C LEU A 498 -30.02 22.13 17.13
N ALA A 499 -30.74 21.34 16.33
CA ALA A 499 -32.21 21.46 16.21
C ALA A 499 -32.94 21.18 17.54
N ASN A 500 -32.38 20.31 18.39
CA ASN A 500 -32.96 19.88 19.67
C ASN A 500 -32.47 20.74 20.86
N CYS A 501 -31.56 21.69 20.66
CA CYS A 501 -31.07 22.58 21.69
C CYS A 501 -32.03 23.75 21.91
N VAL A 502 -32.35 24.03 23.18
CA VAL A 502 -33.13 25.20 23.62
C VAL A 502 -32.25 26.29 24.25
N ALA A 503 -31.05 25.93 24.66
CA ALA A 503 -30.07 26.80 25.26
C ALA A 503 -28.66 26.50 24.75
N ARG A 504 -27.71 27.38 25.03
CA ARG A 504 -26.28 27.22 24.83
C ARG A 504 -25.54 27.47 26.12
N THR A 505 -24.39 26.84 26.29
CA THR A 505 -23.48 27.12 27.39
C THR A 505 -22.76 28.43 27.15
N ALA A 506 -22.81 29.37 28.07
CA ALA A 506 -22.06 30.62 28.05
C ALA A 506 -20.63 30.40 28.50
N ALA A 507 -19.75 31.37 28.28
CA ALA A 507 -18.33 31.33 28.65
C ALA A 507 -18.04 31.03 30.14
N GLY A 508 -19.01 31.38 31.04
CA GLY A 508 -18.95 31.07 32.46
C GLY A 508 -19.62 29.77 32.90
N GLY A 509 -20.05 28.90 31.96
CA GLY A 509 -20.67 27.60 32.25
C GLY A 509 -22.17 27.63 32.47
N ALA A 510 -22.80 28.82 32.54
CA ALA A 510 -24.26 28.95 32.71
C ALA A 510 -25.00 28.67 31.40
N ALA A 511 -26.18 28.09 31.49
CA ALA A 511 -27.07 27.91 30.34
C ALA A 511 -27.79 29.22 29.98
N GLU A 512 -27.67 29.68 28.75
CA GLU A 512 -28.37 30.83 28.17
C GLU A 512 -29.32 30.38 27.09
N ALA A 513 -30.52 31.00 27.02
CA ALA A 513 -31.50 30.66 25.99
C ALA A 513 -30.92 30.86 24.59
N LEU A 514 -31.10 29.88 23.72
CA LEU A 514 -30.67 29.92 22.32
C LEU A 514 -31.63 30.76 21.50
N THR A 515 -31.21 31.97 21.12
CA THR A 515 -32.05 32.85 20.31
C THR A 515 -32.08 32.42 18.84
N GLU A 516 -33.09 32.90 18.07
CA GLU A 516 -33.13 32.65 16.62
C GLU A 516 -31.92 33.26 15.87
N ALA A 517 -31.33 34.33 16.42
CA ALA A 517 -30.08 34.91 15.89
C ALA A 517 -28.88 33.97 16.12
N ASP A 518 -28.76 33.42 17.34
CA ASP A 518 -27.70 32.45 17.67
C ASP A 518 -27.84 31.19 16.80
N ARG A 519 -29.06 30.67 16.65
CA ARG A 519 -29.34 29.49 15.84
C ARG A 519 -28.96 29.69 14.39
N ARG A 520 -29.23 30.87 13.81
CA ARG A 520 -28.77 31.23 12.46
C ARG A 520 -27.26 31.36 12.34
N ALA A 521 -26.61 31.99 13.33
CA ALA A 521 -25.16 32.13 13.35
C ALA A 521 -24.44 30.76 13.43
N LEU A 522 -24.90 29.87 14.33
CA LEU A 522 -24.37 28.51 14.46
C LEU A 522 -24.65 27.65 13.21
N GLY A 523 -25.83 27.82 12.58
CA GLY A 523 -26.15 27.16 11.31
C GLY A 523 -25.23 27.61 10.18
N LEU A 524 -24.93 28.92 10.09
CA LEU A 524 -23.95 29.43 9.12
C LEU A 524 -22.55 28.86 9.39
N ARG A 525 -22.17 28.78 10.65
CA ARG A 525 -20.91 28.19 11.07
C ARG A 525 -20.78 26.72 10.67
N LEU A 526 -21.83 25.93 10.85
CA LEU A 526 -21.88 24.54 10.39
C LEU A 526 -21.74 24.44 8.86
N SER A 527 -22.41 25.34 8.12
CA SER A 527 -22.27 25.36 6.65
C SER A 527 -20.84 25.67 6.23
N GLN A 528 -20.17 26.63 6.88
CA GLN A 528 -18.76 26.96 6.59
C GLN A 528 -17.82 25.77 6.87
N MET A 529 -18.03 25.05 7.97
CA MET A 529 -17.28 23.83 8.27
C MET A 529 -17.54 22.73 7.24
N ALA A 530 -18.79 22.56 6.81
CA ALA A 530 -19.16 21.60 5.77
C ALA A 530 -18.56 21.95 4.40
N ASP A 531 -18.50 23.22 4.04
CA ASP A 531 -17.84 23.71 2.82
C ASP A 531 -16.33 23.43 2.81
N GLN A 532 -15.71 23.38 4.00
CA GLN A 532 -14.33 22.94 4.21
C GLN A 532 -14.18 21.42 4.28
N ALA A 533 -15.28 20.67 4.05
CA ALA A 533 -15.35 19.21 4.14
C ALA A 533 -14.99 18.65 5.52
N LEU A 534 -15.24 19.43 6.60
CA LEU A 534 -15.09 18.97 7.96
C LEU A 534 -16.30 18.08 8.35
N ARG A 535 -16.02 16.99 9.06
CA ARG A 535 -17.06 16.21 9.73
C ARG A 535 -17.48 16.94 10.98
N THR A 536 -18.72 17.37 11.08
CA THR A 536 -19.22 18.15 12.20
C THR A 536 -19.88 17.27 13.27
N ILE A 537 -19.53 17.51 14.52
CA ILE A 537 -20.13 16.87 15.72
C ILE A 537 -20.54 17.96 16.70
N ALA A 538 -21.75 17.84 17.24
CA ALA A 538 -22.21 18.66 18.36
C ALA A 538 -22.14 17.87 19.67
N VAL A 539 -21.79 18.56 20.74
CA VAL A 539 -21.78 18.07 22.11
C VAL A 539 -22.75 18.93 22.92
N ALA A 540 -23.65 18.28 23.63
CA ALA A 540 -24.67 18.90 24.39
C ALA A 540 -24.96 18.12 25.68
N HIS A 541 -25.61 18.79 26.68
CA HIS A 541 -26.06 18.15 27.89
C HIS A 541 -27.47 18.56 28.25
N ARG A 542 -28.06 17.85 29.20
CA ARG A 542 -29.30 18.23 29.87
C ARG A 542 -29.23 17.77 31.34
N ASP A 543 -29.56 18.66 32.27
CA ASP A 543 -29.60 18.38 33.70
C ASP A 543 -31.00 18.16 34.20
N PHE A 544 -31.18 17.19 35.11
CA PHE A 544 -32.44 16.87 35.80
C PHE A 544 -32.20 16.95 37.32
N ALA A 545 -33.23 17.33 38.05
CA ALA A 545 -33.15 17.49 39.50
C ALA A 545 -33.07 16.15 40.23
N SER A 546 -33.71 15.12 39.70
CA SER A 546 -33.68 13.74 40.25
C SER A 546 -33.89 12.68 39.16
N THR A 547 -33.69 11.42 39.53
CA THR A 547 -34.00 10.26 38.68
C THR A 547 -35.49 10.10 38.40
N ASP A 548 -36.38 10.72 39.17
CA ASP A 548 -37.82 10.64 38.99
C ASP A 548 -38.31 11.34 37.72
N GLU A 549 -37.47 12.23 37.17
CA GLU A 549 -37.72 12.90 35.90
C GLU A 549 -37.34 12.04 34.67
N LEU A 550 -36.66 10.90 34.89
CA LEU A 550 -36.31 9.94 33.86
C LEU A 550 -37.43 8.89 33.68
N PRO A 551 -37.51 8.23 32.49
CA PRO A 551 -38.39 7.08 32.31
C PRO A 551 -38.08 5.97 33.31
N ALA A 552 -39.06 5.22 33.75
CA ALA A 552 -38.89 4.13 34.74
C ALA A 552 -37.83 3.06 34.26
N ASN A 553 -37.68 2.91 32.98
CA ASN A 553 -36.72 1.96 32.35
C ASN A 553 -35.52 2.68 31.69
N TRP A 554 -35.12 3.85 32.20
CA TRP A 554 -34.04 4.65 31.61
C TRP A 554 -32.73 3.90 31.43
N LYS A 555 -32.46 2.84 32.20
CA LYS A 555 -31.30 1.96 32.03
C LYS A 555 -31.32 1.12 30.74
N GLU A 556 -32.49 0.94 30.15
CA GLU A 556 -32.69 0.25 28.86
C GLU A 556 -32.73 1.24 27.68
N GLY A 557 -33.08 2.52 27.98
CA GLY A 557 -33.11 3.59 26.99
C GLY A 557 -33.75 4.87 27.54
N VAL A 558 -33.25 6.00 27.10
CA VAL A 558 -33.73 7.33 27.56
C VAL A 558 -34.97 7.83 26.82
N GLY A 559 -35.55 7.04 25.92
CA GLY A 559 -36.71 7.47 25.13
C GLY A 559 -36.38 8.67 24.24
N GLU A 560 -37.18 9.74 24.38
CA GLU A 560 -37.02 11.01 23.63
C GLU A 560 -36.28 12.10 24.44
N LEU A 561 -35.82 11.82 25.65
CA LEU A 561 -35.17 12.83 26.48
C LEU A 561 -33.89 13.39 25.86
N ASP A 562 -33.25 12.64 24.97
CA ASP A 562 -32.06 13.06 24.22
C ASP A 562 -32.40 13.84 22.92
N THR A 563 -33.69 14.22 22.73
CA THR A 563 -34.17 15.00 21.59
C THR A 563 -34.80 16.32 21.96
N GLU A 564 -34.94 16.64 23.25
CA GLU A 564 -35.59 17.85 23.70
C GLU A 564 -34.84 18.50 24.87
N GLY A 565 -34.89 19.81 24.93
CA GLY A 565 -34.39 20.58 26.08
C GLY A 565 -32.85 20.51 26.25
N LEU A 566 -32.11 20.27 25.21
CA LEU A 566 -30.63 20.19 25.24
C LEU A 566 -30.02 21.59 25.38
N VAL A 567 -28.85 21.62 26.04
CA VAL A 567 -27.96 22.79 26.15
C VAL A 567 -26.74 22.50 25.32
N LEU A 568 -26.45 23.30 24.31
CA LEU A 568 -25.32 23.14 23.42
C LEU A 568 -24.01 23.59 24.10
N ASP A 569 -23.03 22.71 24.19
CA ASP A 569 -21.72 22.99 24.79
C ASP A 569 -20.67 23.37 23.75
N CYS A 570 -20.56 22.59 22.68
CA CYS A 570 -19.67 22.91 21.55
C CYS A 570 -20.15 22.28 20.23
N LEU A 571 -19.64 22.87 19.14
CA LEU A 571 -19.67 22.34 17.79
C LEU A 571 -18.24 22.17 17.34
N VAL A 572 -17.85 21.00 16.87
CA VAL A 572 -16.49 20.72 16.42
C VAL A 572 -16.49 20.25 14.98
N GLY A 573 -15.48 20.69 14.23
CA GLY A 573 -15.15 20.25 12.88
C GLY A 573 -13.92 19.35 12.92
N ILE A 574 -14.07 18.14 12.39
CA ILE A 574 -13.08 17.07 12.44
C ILE A 574 -12.63 16.74 11.03
N GLN A 575 -11.35 16.65 10.81
CA GLN A 575 -10.76 16.15 9.55
C GLN A 575 -9.49 15.35 9.84
N ASP A 576 -9.03 14.63 8.82
CA ASP A 576 -7.69 14.07 8.75
C ASP A 576 -6.74 15.16 8.19
N PRO A 577 -5.86 15.77 9.00
CA PRO A 577 -5.06 16.92 8.59
C PRO A 577 -3.96 16.51 7.61
N LEU A 578 -3.52 17.47 6.79
CA LEU A 578 -2.33 17.31 5.96
C LEU A 578 -1.09 17.15 6.83
N ARG A 579 -0.15 16.33 6.37
CA ARG A 579 1.20 16.28 6.94
C ARG A 579 1.89 17.64 6.73
N GLY A 580 2.70 18.05 7.69
CA GLY A 580 3.28 19.39 7.72
C GLY A 580 4.16 19.74 6.50
N ASP A 581 4.81 18.75 5.90
CA ASP A 581 5.75 18.87 4.79
C ASP A 581 5.12 18.71 3.40
N VAL A 582 3.89 18.22 3.30
CA VAL A 582 3.25 17.88 2.02
C VAL A 582 3.11 19.08 1.09
N ARG A 583 2.73 20.24 1.63
CA ARG A 583 2.56 21.45 0.82
C ARG A 583 3.85 21.87 0.12
N GLU A 584 4.96 21.81 0.85
CA GLU A 584 6.28 22.14 0.33
C GLU A 584 6.77 21.06 -0.66
N ALA A 585 6.54 19.79 -0.36
CA ALA A 585 6.87 18.68 -1.24
C ALA A 585 6.14 18.76 -2.58
N VAL A 586 4.82 19.05 -2.57
CA VAL A 586 4.02 19.25 -3.79
C VAL A 586 4.55 20.44 -4.59
N ALA A 587 4.80 21.57 -3.95
CA ALA A 587 5.35 22.75 -4.62
C ALA A 587 6.74 22.48 -5.23
N THR A 588 7.56 21.69 -4.56
CA THR A 588 8.90 21.31 -5.05
C THR A 588 8.79 20.38 -6.26
N ALA A 589 7.92 19.39 -6.23
CA ALA A 589 7.66 18.51 -7.37
C ALA A 589 7.16 19.31 -8.58
N GLN A 590 6.21 20.22 -8.38
CA GLN A 590 5.68 21.08 -9.45
C GLN A 590 6.75 22.01 -10.03
N ARG A 591 7.63 22.59 -9.22
CA ARG A 591 8.77 23.38 -9.68
C ARG A 591 9.76 22.56 -10.53
N ALA A 592 9.90 21.27 -10.23
CA ALA A 592 10.69 20.33 -11.03
C ALA A 592 10.00 19.90 -12.33
N GLY A 593 8.79 20.40 -12.62
CA GLY A 593 8.01 20.03 -13.81
C GLY A 593 7.21 18.74 -13.66
N VAL A 594 7.14 18.17 -12.46
CA VAL A 594 6.37 16.95 -12.18
C VAL A 594 4.91 17.31 -11.91
N VAL A 595 4.00 16.66 -12.62
CA VAL A 595 2.56 16.83 -12.40
C VAL A 595 2.12 15.98 -11.22
N VAL A 596 1.65 16.61 -10.15
CA VAL A 596 1.12 15.91 -8.99
C VAL A 596 -0.40 15.78 -9.10
N ARG A 597 -0.93 14.57 -8.94
CA ARG A 597 -2.36 14.25 -8.97
C ARG A 597 -2.76 13.57 -7.66
N MET A 598 -3.97 13.86 -7.19
CA MET A 598 -4.56 13.14 -6.07
C MET A 598 -5.54 12.10 -6.59
N VAL A 599 -5.42 10.85 -6.10
CA VAL A 599 -6.32 9.75 -6.45
C VAL A 599 -6.79 9.09 -5.15
N THR A 600 -8.08 9.22 -4.82
CA THR A 600 -8.60 8.84 -3.50
C THR A 600 -9.97 8.19 -3.57
N GLY A 601 -10.27 7.29 -2.63
CA GLY A 601 -11.62 6.75 -2.42
C GLY A 601 -12.63 7.73 -1.80
N ASP A 602 -12.17 8.87 -1.27
CA ASP A 602 -13.00 9.88 -0.63
C ASP A 602 -13.99 10.57 -1.60
N ASN A 603 -15.01 11.20 -1.03
CA ASN A 603 -15.94 12.03 -1.79
C ASN A 603 -15.24 13.24 -2.44
N ILE A 604 -15.87 13.76 -3.51
CA ILE A 604 -15.30 14.83 -4.33
C ILE A 604 -15.11 16.15 -3.57
N GLN A 605 -15.96 16.48 -2.58
CA GLN A 605 -15.85 17.71 -1.81
C GLN A 605 -14.61 17.67 -0.92
N THR A 606 -14.42 16.60 -0.16
CA THR A 606 -13.24 16.39 0.69
C THR A 606 -11.95 16.38 -0.15
N ALA A 607 -11.96 15.64 -1.26
CA ALA A 607 -10.82 15.57 -2.16
C ALA A 607 -10.42 16.94 -2.73
N ARG A 608 -11.40 17.75 -3.17
CA ARG A 608 -11.18 19.12 -3.65
C ARG A 608 -10.62 20.03 -2.56
N ALA A 609 -11.16 19.97 -1.34
CA ALA A 609 -10.71 20.80 -0.23
C ALA A 609 -9.23 20.51 0.11
N ILE A 610 -8.88 19.24 0.30
CA ILE A 610 -7.52 18.81 0.61
C ILE A 610 -6.56 19.12 -0.55
N ALA A 611 -6.96 18.85 -1.80
CA ALA A 611 -6.13 19.11 -2.96
C ALA A 611 -5.83 20.62 -3.17
N ARG A 612 -6.76 21.50 -2.81
CA ARG A 612 -6.51 22.96 -2.78
C ARG A 612 -5.57 23.34 -1.65
N GLN A 613 -5.75 22.78 -0.46
CA GLN A 613 -4.91 23.07 0.70
C GLN A 613 -3.44 22.70 0.46
N CYS A 614 -3.17 21.57 -0.19
CA CYS A 614 -1.81 21.13 -0.52
C CYS A 614 -1.25 21.69 -1.84
N GLY A 615 -2.06 22.44 -2.60
CA GLY A 615 -1.62 23.07 -3.86
C GLY A 615 -1.64 22.17 -5.09
N ILE A 616 -2.26 20.99 -5.02
CA ILE A 616 -2.44 20.08 -6.15
C ILE A 616 -3.51 20.63 -7.10
N LEU A 617 -4.69 21.03 -6.57
CA LEU A 617 -5.81 21.51 -7.38
C LEU A 617 -5.69 23.02 -7.62
N THR A 618 -5.46 23.38 -8.89
CA THR A 618 -5.40 24.75 -9.37
C THR A 618 -6.77 25.23 -9.88
N ALA A 619 -6.89 26.53 -10.20
CA ALA A 619 -8.14 27.10 -10.71
C ALA A 619 -8.61 26.44 -12.03
N ASP A 620 -7.66 26.06 -12.90
CA ASP A 620 -7.93 25.45 -14.21
C ASP A 620 -7.92 23.92 -14.16
N GLY A 621 -7.64 23.33 -12.99
CA GLY A 621 -7.56 21.89 -12.77
C GLY A 621 -8.92 21.21 -12.73
N ILE A 622 -8.98 20.00 -13.26
CA ILE A 622 -10.19 19.17 -13.25
C ILE A 622 -10.15 18.24 -12.03
N ALA A 623 -11.27 18.23 -11.31
CA ALA A 623 -11.57 17.25 -10.27
C ALA A 623 -12.85 16.50 -10.65
N MET A 624 -12.79 15.16 -10.74
CA MET A 624 -13.91 14.30 -11.12
C MET A 624 -13.99 13.03 -10.26
N GLU A 625 -15.10 12.32 -10.35
CA GLU A 625 -15.31 11.05 -9.67
C GLU A 625 -14.95 9.84 -10.55
N GLY A 626 -14.48 8.74 -9.93
CA GLY A 626 -14.13 7.50 -10.61
C GLY A 626 -15.25 6.91 -11.48
N PRO A 627 -16.52 6.84 -11.01
CA PRO A 627 -17.64 6.39 -11.82
C PRO A 627 -17.86 7.17 -13.13
N ASP A 628 -17.56 8.47 -13.13
CA ASP A 628 -17.67 9.29 -14.34
C ASP A 628 -16.45 9.10 -15.25
N PHE A 629 -15.26 8.93 -14.64
CA PHE A 629 -14.02 8.61 -15.35
C PHE A 629 -14.16 7.29 -16.14
N ARG A 630 -14.70 6.24 -15.51
CA ARG A 630 -14.92 4.92 -16.15
C ARG A 630 -15.90 4.94 -17.32
N LYS A 631 -16.83 5.90 -17.38
CA LYS A 631 -17.78 6.05 -18.49
C LYS A 631 -17.21 6.78 -19.69
N MET A 632 -16.01 7.35 -19.57
CA MET A 632 -15.38 8.09 -20.66
C MET A 632 -14.76 7.16 -21.70
N THR A 633 -14.83 7.57 -22.96
CA THR A 633 -14.06 6.92 -24.03
C THR A 633 -12.57 7.27 -23.90
N PRO A 634 -11.65 6.45 -24.45
CA PRO A 634 -10.23 6.73 -24.46
C PRO A 634 -9.89 8.15 -24.96
N ALA A 635 -10.53 8.61 -26.03
CA ALA A 635 -10.33 9.94 -26.60
C ALA A 635 -10.79 11.06 -25.65
N GLN A 636 -11.89 10.87 -24.91
CA GLN A 636 -12.35 11.83 -23.91
C GLN A 636 -11.38 11.94 -22.75
N VAL A 637 -10.85 10.80 -22.29
CA VAL A 637 -9.83 10.78 -21.23
C VAL A 637 -8.57 11.52 -21.67
N ASP A 638 -8.07 11.25 -22.86
CA ASP A 638 -6.87 11.93 -23.38
C ASP A 638 -7.02 13.45 -23.42
N LYS A 639 -8.22 13.94 -23.70
CA LYS A 639 -8.51 15.37 -23.73
C LYS A 639 -8.45 16.02 -22.34
N ILE A 640 -8.87 15.32 -21.29
CA ILE A 640 -8.90 15.84 -19.92
C ILE A 640 -7.61 15.59 -19.14
N LEU A 641 -6.84 14.54 -19.48
CA LEU A 641 -5.64 14.09 -18.78
C LEU A 641 -4.64 15.22 -18.46
N PRO A 642 -4.34 16.18 -19.36
CA PRO A 642 -3.42 17.27 -19.04
C PRO A 642 -3.89 18.16 -17.88
N LYS A 643 -5.21 18.22 -17.65
CA LYS A 643 -5.83 19.06 -16.62
C LYS A 643 -6.40 18.26 -15.44
N LEU A 644 -6.47 16.94 -15.54
CA LEU A 644 -6.98 16.09 -14.47
C LEU A 644 -6.01 16.07 -13.30
N GLN A 645 -6.39 16.67 -12.18
CA GLN A 645 -5.58 16.80 -10.98
C GLN A 645 -6.13 16.01 -9.80
N VAL A 646 -7.45 15.75 -9.78
CA VAL A 646 -8.10 14.99 -8.68
C VAL A 646 -9.05 13.96 -9.25
N LEU A 647 -8.87 12.69 -8.84
CA LEU A 647 -9.78 11.59 -9.10
C LEU A 647 -10.31 11.09 -7.74
N ALA A 648 -11.56 11.42 -7.45
CA ALA A 648 -12.26 11.11 -6.20
C ALA A 648 -13.13 9.87 -6.35
N ARG A 649 -13.55 9.21 -5.24
CA ARG A 649 -14.32 7.95 -5.27
C ARG A 649 -13.73 6.93 -6.23
N SER A 650 -12.40 6.89 -6.32
CA SER A 650 -11.69 6.00 -7.20
C SER A 650 -11.54 4.62 -6.58
N SER A 651 -11.83 3.59 -7.39
CA SER A 651 -11.49 2.20 -7.09
C SER A 651 -10.01 1.92 -7.44
N PRO A 652 -9.45 0.79 -7.00
CA PRO A 652 -8.15 0.32 -7.47
C PRO A 652 -8.06 0.23 -9.00
N ASP A 653 -9.15 -0.20 -9.65
CA ASP A 653 -9.22 -0.28 -11.11
C ASP A 653 -9.13 1.09 -11.79
N ASP A 654 -9.73 2.14 -11.21
CA ASP A 654 -9.63 3.49 -11.73
C ASP A 654 -8.18 4.01 -11.62
N LYS A 655 -7.48 3.68 -10.52
CA LYS A 655 -6.06 4.00 -10.35
C LYS A 655 -5.23 3.30 -11.42
N TYR A 656 -5.48 2.01 -11.65
CA TYR A 656 -4.82 1.21 -12.68
C TYR A 656 -5.07 1.79 -14.08
N LEU A 657 -6.33 2.07 -14.43
CA LEU A 657 -6.71 2.65 -15.72
C LEU A 657 -6.04 4.01 -15.96
N LEU A 658 -6.02 4.88 -14.93
CA LEU A 658 -5.36 6.18 -15.03
C LEU A 658 -3.86 6.03 -15.29
N VAL A 659 -3.16 5.21 -14.52
CA VAL A 659 -1.71 4.98 -14.65
C VAL A 659 -1.40 4.36 -16.00
N THR A 660 -2.14 3.33 -16.41
CA THR A 660 -1.99 2.66 -17.70
C THR A 660 -2.19 3.65 -18.86
N ARG A 661 -3.18 4.54 -18.76
CA ARG A 661 -3.43 5.54 -19.78
C ARG A 661 -2.34 6.63 -19.82
N LEU A 662 -1.75 6.97 -18.68
CA LEU A 662 -0.65 7.93 -18.61
C LEU A 662 0.63 7.39 -19.24
N ASN A 663 1.00 6.15 -18.95
CA ASN A 663 2.28 5.57 -19.38
C ASN A 663 2.18 4.63 -20.60
N GLY A 664 0.96 4.25 -21.00
CA GLY A 664 0.73 3.33 -22.12
C GLY A 664 1.22 1.89 -21.88
N GLN A 665 1.67 1.55 -20.67
CA GLN A 665 2.05 0.18 -20.29
C GLN A 665 0.80 -0.62 -19.91
N GLY A 666 0.82 -1.94 -20.13
CA GLY A 666 -0.33 -2.80 -19.82
C GLY A 666 -1.52 -2.65 -20.79
N LEU A 667 -1.42 -1.79 -21.80
CA LEU A 667 -2.40 -1.77 -22.89
C LEU A 667 -2.30 -3.05 -23.72
N PRO A 668 -3.42 -3.68 -24.09
CA PRO A 668 -3.42 -4.79 -25.05
C PRO A 668 -2.65 -4.42 -26.32
N LYS A 669 -1.88 -5.35 -26.87
CA LYS A 669 -0.99 -5.08 -28.01
C LYS A 669 -1.78 -4.95 -29.32
N ASP A 670 -2.82 -5.75 -29.48
CA ASP A 670 -3.65 -5.87 -30.67
C ASP A 670 -5.11 -6.19 -30.32
N GLN A 671 -5.98 -6.27 -31.32
CA GLN A 671 -7.39 -6.58 -31.14
C GLN A 671 -7.61 -7.92 -30.40
N ALA A 672 -6.84 -8.95 -30.73
CA ALA A 672 -7.00 -10.27 -30.13
C ALA A 672 -6.69 -10.24 -28.63
N SER A 673 -5.58 -9.61 -28.25
CA SER A 673 -5.21 -9.39 -26.85
C SER A 673 -6.23 -8.52 -26.09
N TRP A 674 -6.86 -7.56 -26.79
CA TRP A 674 -7.91 -6.74 -26.20
C TRP A 674 -9.17 -7.57 -25.88
N GLU A 675 -9.62 -8.38 -26.83
CA GLU A 675 -10.80 -9.26 -26.66
C GLU A 675 -10.55 -10.33 -25.58
N GLU A 676 -9.32 -10.83 -25.47
CA GLU A 676 -8.91 -11.73 -24.38
C GLU A 676 -8.95 -11.05 -23.01
N ALA A 677 -8.50 -9.80 -22.93
CA ALA A 677 -8.51 -9.02 -21.69
C ALA A 677 -9.93 -8.57 -21.28
N HIS A 678 -10.89 -8.58 -22.21
CA HIS A 678 -12.27 -8.13 -21.99
C HIS A 678 -13.28 -9.22 -22.40
N PRO A 679 -13.42 -10.31 -21.63
CA PRO A 679 -14.31 -11.43 -21.98
C PRO A 679 -15.76 -10.96 -22.13
N GLY A 680 -16.39 -11.33 -23.24
CA GLY A 680 -17.79 -11.00 -23.54
C GLY A 680 -18.01 -9.65 -24.21
N LEU A 681 -16.95 -8.88 -24.47
CA LEU A 681 -17.00 -7.66 -25.25
C LEU A 681 -16.39 -7.88 -26.64
N SER A 682 -16.84 -7.11 -27.63
CA SER A 682 -16.34 -7.14 -28.99
C SER A 682 -15.59 -5.85 -29.32
N TRP A 683 -14.40 -5.95 -29.87
CA TRP A 683 -13.62 -4.80 -30.33
C TRP A 683 -14.41 -3.86 -31.26
N ALA A 684 -15.20 -4.44 -32.15
CA ALA A 684 -15.93 -3.68 -33.16
C ALA A 684 -17.03 -2.77 -32.59
N SER A 685 -17.69 -3.18 -31.48
CA SER A 685 -18.83 -2.45 -30.89
C SER A 685 -18.48 -1.75 -29.58
N ASP A 686 -17.54 -2.29 -28.79
CA ASP A 686 -17.39 -1.94 -27.39
C ASP A 686 -16.08 -1.21 -27.06
N ARG A 687 -15.11 -1.18 -27.98
CA ARG A 687 -13.77 -0.59 -27.73
C ARG A 687 -13.79 0.86 -27.24
N ASP A 688 -14.72 1.64 -27.76
CA ASP A 688 -14.83 3.07 -27.42
C ASP A 688 -15.52 3.31 -26.06
N LEU A 689 -16.10 2.27 -25.48
CA LEU A 689 -16.79 2.31 -24.19
C LEU A 689 -15.91 1.83 -23.04
N VAL A 690 -14.76 1.19 -23.34
CA VAL A 690 -13.89 0.55 -22.36
C VAL A 690 -12.50 1.14 -22.40
N LEU A 691 -12.02 1.54 -21.24
CA LEU A 691 -10.62 1.91 -21.04
C LEU A 691 -9.81 0.67 -20.61
N PRO A 692 -8.52 0.62 -20.96
CA PRO A 692 -7.68 1.69 -21.55
C PRO A 692 -7.65 1.78 -23.07
N GLY A 693 -8.31 0.97 -23.86
CA GLY A 693 -8.12 0.86 -25.29
C GLY A 693 -6.94 -0.06 -25.64
N TYR A 694 -6.28 0.14 -26.80
CA TYR A 694 -5.19 -0.73 -27.16
C TYR A 694 -3.92 0.01 -27.63
N ARG A 695 -2.74 -0.63 -27.49
CA ARG A 695 -1.42 0.03 -27.52
C ARG A 695 -1.08 0.64 -28.89
N GLU A 696 -1.40 -0.02 -30.00
CA GLU A 696 -1.06 0.48 -31.32
C GLU A 696 -1.76 1.81 -31.61
N GLU A 697 -3.03 1.94 -31.22
CA GLU A 697 -3.79 3.19 -31.33
C GLU A 697 -3.22 4.28 -30.41
N TRP A 698 -2.82 3.94 -29.20
CA TRP A 698 -2.17 4.84 -28.27
C TRP A 698 -0.83 5.36 -28.82
N VAL A 699 0.02 4.44 -29.36
CA VAL A 699 1.31 4.79 -29.99
C VAL A 699 1.10 5.64 -31.23
N ALA A 700 0.10 5.35 -32.06
CA ALA A 700 -0.22 6.14 -33.24
C ALA A 700 -0.61 7.59 -32.90
N SER A 701 -1.27 7.80 -31.75
CA SER A 701 -1.70 9.13 -31.29
C SER A 701 -0.61 9.93 -30.58
N ARG A 702 0.37 9.28 -29.93
CA ARG A 702 1.32 9.91 -29.00
C ARG A 702 2.80 9.60 -29.29
N GLY A 703 3.08 8.58 -30.09
CA GLY A 703 4.42 8.03 -30.28
C GLY A 703 4.84 7.08 -29.15
N GLU A 704 5.89 6.30 -29.38
CA GLU A 704 6.41 5.35 -28.38
C GLU A 704 6.93 6.04 -27.10
N ASP A 705 7.53 7.22 -27.27
CA ASP A 705 8.11 8.03 -26.18
C ASP A 705 7.10 9.01 -25.55
N GLY A 706 5.84 9.00 -25.99
CA GLY A 706 4.78 9.92 -25.52
C GLY A 706 4.20 9.56 -24.14
N GLY A 707 4.69 8.52 -23.48
CA GLY A 707 4.25 8.08 -22.17
C GLY A 707 4.87 8.87 -21.02
N HIS A 708 4.11 8.98 -19.94
CA HIS A 708 4.59 9.53 -18.69
C HIS A 708 5.31 8.45 -17.86
N VAL A 709 6.36 8.84 -17.15
CA VAL A 709 6.91 8.04 -16.06
C VAL A 709 6.10 8.36 -14.81
N VAL A 710 5.28 7.41 -14.39
CA VAL A 710 4.28 7.62 -13.33
C VAL A 710 4.75 7.00 -12.02
N GLY A 711 4.89 7.83 -10.98
CA GLY A 711 5.01 7.39 -9.60
C GLY A 711 3.61 7.27 -8.98
N VAL A 712 3.34 6.17 -8.28
CA VAL A 712 2.12 6.01 -7.47
C VAL A 712 2.54 5.95 -6.01
N THR A 713 1.92 6.78 -5.17
CA THR A 713 2.19 6.78 -3.73
C THR A 713 0.93 6.43 -2.95
N GLY A 714 1.11 5.63 -1.91
CA GLY A 714 0.06 5.19 -0.99
C GLY A 714 0.65 4.92 0.39
N ASP A 715 -0.20 4.63 1.37
CA ASP A 715 0.19 4.38 2.76
C ASP A 715 0.79 2.99 2.99
N GLY A 716 1.05 2.23 1.94
CA GLY A 716 1.85 1.01 2.00
C GLY A 716 1.11 -0.25 2.45
N THR A 717 -0.15 -0.33 2.18
CA THR A 717 -0.91 -1.57 2.36
C THR A 717 -0.54 -2.64 1.36
#